data_fafaa1818964669c2670ee193c524a8b
#
_entry.id   fafaa1818964669c2670ee193c524a8b
#
_cell.length_a   1.000
_cell.length_b   1.000
_cell.length_c   1.000
_cell.angle_alpha   90.00
_cell.angle_beta   90.00
_cell.angle_gamma   90.00
#
_symmetry.space_group_name_H-M   'P 1'
#
loop_
_entity.id
_entity.type
_entity.pdbx_description
1 polymer ?
#
loop_
_entity_poly.entity_id
_entity_poly.type
_entity_poly.pdbx_seq_one_letter_code
_entity_poly.pdbx_strand_id
1 'polypeptide(L)'
;MTAVVTLLSAKAISSVGEWNIYPQFSGEYAKVIETPSKLYFLSLNNLYSYSPEDNETYIFNSSNKLSDNKITAIYYNDENHYLLCCYENANIDLVYDDGTIINMPDIKDAVMSANKQINDVFFKDNRIYLALDFGLVVYDDQRHEVRESGIYNINIDRVTIIDDKLLLSYNRKFYWADVDTRHNTFDRFKEIGSSVINDIRPIGAGHALLSSTDNKTRLATFDFEKSSQTTTGALVNIKGGFNDCEKGFYFLDGSNISVMDDEGNAVETIAIPEAFANASIAYRSGKTIWAGDAEGIGRFDISGSTPTVLNDKYRPEAMSVGSVAGMMPSRDHKRLYIYNAGPTAFKTIHKVSDNTDVRQQTDILENGVFRDVAVVNATLDFTKSYQNRDKNTAMYGGVAGVVEDPDDSEIYYCANGLEGLFVVRGNEQIHRFNATNSPLISAWGANNASRVFDVKIDKAGNLWAGVAYRRDNTKGPYFILPAAKRRNIPNVTAEDWVEARIPSTFINQKDFQSLFCEKSNVIALFTGAWEGGIILIDTKGTYANPADDETVHFTSFTDQDGATVNFDRHVSMIEDARGRIWVGTTSGVYEITNPAASVNPTARISRIKVPRNDGTNYADYLLESDQINAMAVDPSNRKWIATEASGVYLVSENGDKIIEHFDVNNSPLPSNAVYSVYCDPEGNMVYFGTAQGLISYRGTSSPGKDDYSEVYAYPNPVRPDYHGWITVTGLMENSLVKIADAAGNVFHQGRSEGGMFTWDGCNASGERVRSGVYFVFASQSEDGGSESVVTKILVVN
;
A
#
# COMPACT_ATOMS: atom_id res chain seq x y z
N MET A 1 -31.90 24.21 -18.17
CA MET A 1 -30.50 24.57 -18.40
C MET A 1 -29.93 25.03 -17.07
N THR A 2 -29.44 24.12 -16.30
CA THR A 2 -28.76 24.40 -15.00
C THR A 2 -27.27 24.29 -15.28
N ALA A 3 -26.59 25.42 -15.21
CA ALA A 3 -25.14 25.49 -15.41
C ALA A 3 -24.47 24.82 -14.20
N VAL A 4 -23.84 23.67 -14.42
CA VAL A 4 -22.90 23.07 -13.46
C VAL A 4 -21.64 23.92 -13.51
N VAL A 5 -21.46 24.75 -12.50
CA VAL A 5 -20.17 25.41 -12.24
C VAL A 5 -19.26 24.38 -11.63
N THR A 6 -18.46 23.75 -12.47
CA THR A 6 -17.29 22.96 -12.00
C THR A 6 -16.29 23.96 -11.43
N LEU A 7 -16.27 24.09 -10.12
CA LEU A 7 -15.13 24.67 -9.41
C LEU A 7 -13.93 23.73 -9.64
N LEU A 8 -13.11 24.09 -10.61
CA LEU A 8 -11.73 23.61 -10.68
C LEU A 8 -11.05 24.09 -9.38
N SER A 9 -11.01 23.23 -8.36
CA SER A 9 -10.07 23.41 -7.27
C SER A 9 -8.69 23.39 -7.89
N ALA A 10 -8.06 24.56 -7.98
CA ALA A 10 -6.64 24.64 -8.27
C ALA A 10 -5.97 23.71 -7.22
N LYS A 11 -5.40 22.59 -7.67
CA LYS A 11 -4.59 21.74 -6.80
C LYS A 11 -3.57 22.67 -6.15
N ALA A 12 -3.65 22.84 -4.85
CA ALA A 12 -2.63 23.54 -4.09
C ALA A 12 -1.31 22.88 -4.47
N ILE A 13 -0.31 23.67 -4.86
CA ILE A 13 1.04 23.18 -5.15
C ILE A 13 1.51 22.60 -3.81
N SER A 14 1.55 21.27 -3.71
CA SER A 14 1.99 20.59 -2.49
C SER A 14 3.49 20.85 -2.28
N SER A 15 3.89 21.02 -1.02
CA SER A 15 5.25 21.36 -0.64
C SER A 15 6.18 20.16 -0.76
N VAL A 16 7.46 20.40 -0.97
CA VAL A 16 8.51 19.38 -0.84
C VAL A 16 8.46 18.76 0.56
N GLY A 17 8.63 17.45 0.65
CA GLY A 17 8.53 16.72 1.92
C GLY A 17 7.11 16.23 2.24
N GLU A 18 6.11 16.59 1.45
CA GLU A 18 4.73 16.12 1.66
C GLU A 18 4.52 14.68 1.17
N TRP A 19 3.72 13.96 1.95
CA TRP A 19 3.29 12.60 1.67
C TRP A 19 1.82 12.58 1.26
N ASN A 20 1.47 11.67 0.36
CA ASN A 20 0.09 11.40 -0.01
C ASN A 20 -0.18 9.89 0.02
N ILE A 21 -1.10 9.47 0.90
CA ILE A 21 -1.54 8.09 1.03
C ILE A 21 -2.72 7.87 0.10
N TYR A 22 -2.64 6.83 -0.73
CA TYR A 22 -3.73 6.45 -1.63
C TYR A 22 -4.65 5.45 -0.95
N PRO A 23 -5.95 5.77 -0.86
CA PRO A 23 -6.91 4.91 -0.20
C PRO A 23 -7.13 3.61 -0.96
N GLN A 24 -7.49 2.55 -0.23
CA GLN A 24 -7.73 1.21 -0.76
C GLN A 24 -9.16 0.76 -0.44
N PHE A 25 -9.87 0.27 -1.45
CA PHE A 25 -11.23 -0.23 -1.30
C PHE A 25 -11.44 -1.53 -2.07
N SER A 26 -11.69 -2.63 -1.35
CA SER A 26 -11.87 -3.96 -1.96
C SER A 26 -13.32 -4.33 -2.27
N GLY A 27 -14.29 -3.54 -1.80
CA GLY A 27 -15.69 -3.94 -1.77
C GLY A 27 -16.04 -4.88 -0.62
N GLU A 28 -15.09 -5.19 0.26
CA GLU A 28 -15.31 -5.90 1.52
C GLU A 28 -15.32 -4.89 2.67
N TYR A 29 -16.29 -5.05 3.58
CA TYR A 29 -16.49 -4.14 4.70
C TYR A 29 -16.23 -4.88 6.01
N ALA A 30 -15.26 -4.43 6.79
CA ALA A 30 -15.03 -4.96 8.12
C ALA A 30 -16.12 -4.48 9.11
N LYS A 31 -16.58 -3.24 8.96
CA LYS A 31 -17.66 -2.65 9.76
C LYS A 31 -18.34 -1.54 8.97
N VAL A 32 -19.66 -1.39 9.19
CA VAL A 32 -20.47 -0.23 8.75
C VAL A 32 -21.22 0.28 9.97
N ILE A 33 -21.16 1.59 10.22
CA ILE A 33 -21.81 2.25 11.36
C ILE A 33 -22.55 3.48 10.85
N GLU A 34 -23.87 3.55 11.09
CA GLU A 34 -24.67 4.73 10.86
C GLU A 34 -24.72 5.55 12.15
N THR A 35 -24.31 6.82 12.09
CA THR A 35 -24.43 7.79 13.18
C THR A 35 -25.55 8.79 12.87
N PRO A 36 -25.93 9.68 13.80
CA PRO A 36 -26.96 10.69 13.51
C PRO A 36 -26.65 11.58 12.31
N SER A 37 -25.37 11.83 12.00
CA SER A 37 -24.93 12.78 10.97
C SER A 37 -24.32 12.12 9.75
N LYS A 38 -23.69 10.93 9.89
CA LYS A 38 -22.87 10.32 8.85
C LYS A 38 -22.96 8.80 8.86
N LEU A 39 -22.64 8.21 7.72
CA LEU A 39 -22.34 6.80 7.63
C LEU A 39 -20.82 6.62 7.63
N TYR A 40 -20.30 5.79 8.53
CA TYR A 40 -18.89 5.37 8.54
C TYR A 40 -18.76 3.93 8.08
N PHE A 41 -17.71 3.64 7.32
CA PHE A 41 -17.40 2.26 6.95
C PHE A 41 -15.89 2.02 6.88
N LEU A 42 -15.48 0.82 7.28
CA LEU A 42 -14.11 0.36 7.32
C LEU A 42 -13.89 -0.70 6.22
N SER A 43 -12.96 -0.45 5.31
CA SER A 43 -12.56 -1.40 4.27
C SER A 43 -11.04 -1.39 4.12
N LEU A 44 -10.40 -2.57 4.10
CA LEU A 44 -8.94 -2.72 4.02
C LEU A 44 -8.16 -1.79 4.98
N ASN A 45 -8.63 -1.70 6.23
CA ASN A 45 -8.05 -0.84 7.26
C ASN A 45 -8.10 0.69 6.97
N ASN A 46 -8.88 1.11 5.97
CA ASN A 46 -9.14 2.51 5.65
C ASN A 46 -10.54 2.91 6.11
N LEU A 47 -10.64 4.09 6.71
CA LEU A 47 -11.90 4.66 7.17
C LEU A 47 -12.47 5.63 6.13
N TYR A 48 -13.72 5.41 5.83
CA TYR A 48 -14.52 6.27 4.95
C TYR A 48 -15.73 6.79 5.71
N SER A 49 -16.20 7.98 5.37
CA SER A 49 -17.53 8.42 5.75
C SER A 49 -18.30 8.95 4.54
N TYR A 50 -19.61 8.81 4.60
CA TYR A 50 -20.55 9.39 3.64
C TYR A 50 -21.55 10.27 4.40
N SER A 51 -21.72 11.52 3.93
CA SER A 51 -22.73 12.46 4.44
C SER A 51 -23.94 12.48 3.49
N PRO A 52 -25.10 11.96 3.92
CA PRO A 52 -26.31 11.99 3.08
C PRO A 52 -26.83 13.40 2.79
N GLU A 53 -26.56 14.36 3.68
CA GLU A 53 -27.01 15.76 3.54
C GLU A 53 -26.29 16.47 2.39
N ASP A 54 -24.97 16.32 2.33
CA ASP A 54 -24.09 16.97 1.36
C ASP A 54 -23.87 16.13 0.12
N ASN A 55 -24.21 14.84 0.18
CA ASN A 55 -23.85 13.81 -0.80
C ASN A 55 -22.33 13.75 -1.03
N GLU A 56 -21.56 13.95 0.04
CA GLU A 56 -20.11 13.98 0.02
C GLU A 56 -19.51 12.79 0.76
N THR A 57 -18.37 12.35 0.29
CA THR A 57 -17.59 11.29 0.93
C THR A 57 -16.25 11.83 1.35
N TYR A 58 -15.85 11.41 2.54
CA TYR A 58 -14.56 11.75 3.10
C TYR A 58 -13.76 10.47 3.33
N ILE A 59 -12.46 10.56 3.08
CA ILE A 59 -11.48 9.52 3.32
C ILE A 59 -10.60 9.98 4.47
N PHE A 60 -10.47 9.15 5.49
CA PHE A 60 -9.66 9.48 6.66
C PHE A 60 -8.35 8.67 6.63
N ASN A 61 -7.24 9.36 6.71
CA ASN A 61 -5.90 8.76 6.83
C ASN A 61 -4.93 9.71 7.54
N SER A 62 -3.71 9.26 7.82
CA SER A 62 -2.72 10.06 8.55
C SER A 62 -2.17 11.26 7.75
N SER A 63 -2.37 11.31 6.43
CA SER A 63 -1.97 12.48 5.63
C SER A 63 -2.99 13.62 5.69
N ASN A 64 -4.21 13.39 6.17
CA ASN A 64 -5.24 14.41 6.17
C ASN A 64 -5.83 14.76 7.55
N LYS A 65 -6.00 13.81 8.45
CA LYS A 65 -6.59 14.10 9.78
C LYS A 65 -6.22 13.11 10.88
N LEU A 66 -6.10 11.81 10.57
CA LEU A 66 -5.87 10.79 11.58
C LEU A 66 -4.42 10.80 12.09
N SER A 67 -4.24 10.33 13.31
CA SER A 67 -2.93 10.29 13.97
C SER A 67 -2.08 9.10 13.54
N ASP A 68 -2.69 8.09 12.91
CA ASP A 68 -2.00 6.87 12.48
C ASP A 68 -2.67 6.22 11.26
N ASN A 69 -2.11 5.11 10.81
CA ASN A 69 -2.63 4.29 9.73
C ASN A 69 -3.11 2.92 10.27
N LYS A 70 -3.80 2.12 9.43
CA LYS A 70 -4.23 0.76 9.73
C LYS A 70 -5.22 0.65 10.90
N ILE A 71 -6.41 1.15 10.66
CA ILE A 71 -7.52 1.00 11.60
C ILE A 71 -7.97 -0.47 11.62
N THR A 72 -7.94 -1.10 12.79
CA THR A 72 -8.35 -2.50 13.00
C THR A 72 -9.80 -2.65 13.39
N ALA A 73 -10.36 -1.65 14.11
CA ALA A 73 -11.74 -1.65 14.55
C ALA A 73 -12.27 -0.22 14.74
N ILE A 74 -13.59 -0.06 14.61
CA ILE A 74 -14.30 1.18 14.89
C ILE A 74 -15.49 0.92 15.79
N TYR A 75 -15.74 1.83 16.74
CA TYR A 75 -16.86 1.79 17.68
C TYR A 75 -17.46 3.19 17.79
N TYR A 76 -18.79 3.30 17.88
CA TYR A 76 -19.44 4.60 18.04
C TYR A 76 -19.95 4.77 19.46
N ASN A 77 -19.64 5.90 20.09
CA ASN A 77 -20.18 6.32 21.38
C ASN A 77 -21.37 7.27 21.13
N ASP A 78 -22.59 6.75 21.29
CA ASP A 78 -23.83 7.50 21.12
C ASP A 78 -24.04 8.60 22.17
N GLU A 79 -23.50 8.44 23.38
CA GLU A 79 -23.65 9.39 24.48
C GLU A 79 -22.79 10.65 24.26
N ASN A 80 -21.56 10.45 23.77
CA ASN A 80 -20.57 11.53 23.60
C ASN A 80 -20.31 11.88 22.12
N HIS A 81 -21.06 11.28 21.18
CA HIS A 81 -21.08 11.60 19.74
C HIS A 81 -19.72 11.59 19.06
N TYR A 82 -18.96 10.50 19.23
CA TYR A 82 -17.71 10.27 18.50
C TYR A 82 -17.56 8.81 18.03
N LEU A 83 -16.77 8.64 16.96
CA LEU A 83 -16.27 7.35 16.50
C LEU A 83 -14.89 7.10 17.12
N LEU A 84 -14.73 6.02 17.88
CA LEU A 84 -13.44 5.56 18.37
C LEU A 84 -12.79 4.65 17.32
N CYS A 85 -11.59 5.01 16.89
CA CYS A 85 -10.79 4.27 15.93
C CYS A 85 -9.62 3.59 16.63
N CYS A 86 -9.55 2.25 16.60
CA CYS A 86 -8.42 1.48 17.11
C CYS A 86 -7.42 1.19 15.98
N TYR A 87 -6.12 1.37 16.24
CA TYR A 87 -5.06 1.07 15.29
C TYR A 87 -4.30 -0.20 15.62
N GLU A 88 -3.63 -0.79 14.62
CA GLU A 88 -2.81 -2.00 14.78
C GLU A 88 -1.70 -1.83 15.83
N ASN A 89 -1.15 -0.63 15.98
CA ASN A 89 -0.13 -0.29 16.97
C ASN A 89 -0.70 0.11 18.34
N ALA A 90 -2.01 -0.08 18.55
CA ALA A 90 -2.76 0.29 19.75
C ALA A 90 -2.85 1.81 20.03
N ASN A 91 -2.59 2.66 19.04
CA ASN A 91 -3.02 4.04 19.08
C ASN A 91 -4.56 4.12 19.01
N ILE A 92 -5.15 5.24 19.45
CA ILE A 92 -6.58 5.48 19.42
C ILE A 92 -6.83 6.92 18.99
N ASP A 93 -7.78 7.11 18.05
CA ASP A 93 -8.36 8.41 17.74
C ASP A 93 -9.85 8.42 18.09
N LEU A 94 -10.32 9.53 18.67
CA LEU A 94 -11.73 9.86 18.82
C LEU A 94 -12.11 10.88 17.75
N VAL A 95 -12.94 10.47 16.79
CA VAL A 95 -13.41 11.31 15.67
C VAL A 95 -14.81 11.79 16.01
N TYR A 96 -14.94 13.06 16.42
CA TYR A 96 -16.21 13.69 16.77
C TYR A 96 -17.05 14.05 15.54
N ASP A 97 -18.36 14.13 15.72
CA ASP A 97 -19.30 14.50 14.64
C ASP A 97 -19.04 15.89 14.07
N ASP A 98 -18.47 16.82 14.84
CA ASP A 98 -18.07 18.16 14.42
C ASP A 98 -16.75 18.20 13.61
N GLY A 99 -16.10 17.05 13.46
CA GLY A 99 -14.83 16.90 12.74
C GLY A 99 -13.58 17.11 13.60
N THR A 100 -13.74 17.35 14.90
CA THR A 100 -12.62 17.36 15.87
C THR A 100 -12.06 15.95 16.01
N ILE A 101 -10.74 15.81 16.09
CA ILE A 101 -10.06 14.53 16.35
C ILE A 101 -9.17 14.68 17.56
N ILE A 102 -9.32 13.75 18.52
CA ILE A 102 -8.49 13.68 19.71
C ILE A 102 -7.71 12.38 19.69
N ASN A 103 -6.39 12.46 19.76
CA ASN A 103 -5.51 11.31 19.81
C ASN A 103 -5.22 10.90 21.26
N MET A 104 -5.25 9.60 21.54
CA MET A 104 -4.92 8.99 22.83
C MET A 104 -3.80 7.94 22.64
N PRO A 105 -2.52 8.36 22.65
CA PRO A 105 -1.39 7.50 22.33
C PRO A 105 -0.84 6.69 23.53
N ASP A 106 -1.40 6.81 24.74
CA ASP A 106 -0.82 6.27 25.97
C ASP A 106 -0.45 4.78 25.89
N ILE A 107 -1.31 3.96 25.26
CA ILE A 107 -1.05 2.52 25.12
C ILE A 107 0.06 2.30 24.08
N LYS A 108 0.00 3.01 22.94
CA LYS A 108 1.03 2.95 21.91
C LYS A 108 2.41 3.28 22.47
N ASP A 109 2.50 4.36 23.26
CA ASP A 109 3.75 4.91 23.78
C ASP A 109 4.27 4.19 25.03
N ALA A 110 3.44 3.38 25.68
CA ALA A 110 3.83 2.61 26.85
C ALA A 110 4.98 1.64 26.52
N VAL A 111 6.06 1.67 27.30
CA VAL A 111 7.21 0.76 27.15
C VAL A 111 6.90 -0.58 27.81
N MET A 112 6.60 -1.60 27.01
CA MET A 112 6.36 -2.97 27.47
C MET A 112 6.70 -3.98 26.38
N SER A 113 7.00 -5.22 26.80
CA SER A 113 7.31 -6.32 25.86
C SER A 113 6.08 -7.11 25.39
N ALA A 114 4.91 -6.88 26.03
CA ALA A 114 3.67 -7.55 25.66
C ALA A 114 3.08 -6.97 24.37
N ASN A 115 2.35 -7.80 23.61
CA ASN A 115 1.52 -7.32 22.51
C ASN A 115 0.43 -6.38 23.06
N LYS A 116 0.15 -5.30 22.34
CA LYS A 116 -0.76 -4.24 22.81
C LYS A 116 -2.11 -4.24 22.06
N GLN A 117 -2.38 -5.23 21.22
CA GLN A 117 -3.60 -5.26 20.40
C GLN A 117 -4.86 -5.01 21.25
N ILE A 118 -5.72 -4.11 20.75
CA ILE A 118 -7.05 -3.85 21.32
C ILE A 118 -8.01 -4.85 20.70
N ASN A 119 -8.65 -5.67 21.54
CA ASN A 119 -9.54 -6.75 21.13
C ASN A 119 -11.01 -6.37 21.20
N ASP A 120 -11.37 -5.48 22.15
CA ASP A 120 -12.75 -5.06 22.35
C ASP A 120 -12.83 -3.74 23.11
N VAL A 121 -13.94 -3.00 22.91
CA VAL A 121 -14.21 -1.69 23.55
C VAL A 121 -15.64 -1.68 24.07
N PHE A 122 -15.80 -1.18 25.30
CA PHE A 122 -17.10 -0.97 25.91
C PHE A 122 -17.18 0.43 26.55
N PHE A 123 -18.29 1.16 26.33
CA PHE A 123 -18.54 2.50 26.88
C PHE A 123 -19.55 2.43 28.02
N LYS A 124 -19.25 3.07 29.12
CA LYS A 124 -20.21 3.26 30.24
C LYS A 124 -19.79 4.38 31.17
N ASP A 125 -20.72 5.25 31.55
CA ASP A 125 -20.57 6.27 32.61
C ASP A 125 -19.30 7.14 32.43
N ASN A 126 -19.10 7.71 31.24
CA ASN A 126 -17.92 8.49 30.87
C ASN A 126 -16.58 7.69 31.00
N ARG A 127 -16.62 6.40 30.79
CA ARG A 127 -15.44 5.53 30.78
C ARG A 127 -15.38 4.70 29.52
N ILE A 128 -14.18 4.54 28.99
CA ILE A 128 -13.86 3.64 27.89
C ILE A 128 -13.10 2.45 28.45
N TYR A 129 -13.68 1.27 28.39
CA TYR A 129 -13.07 0.02 28.83
C TYR A 129 -12.48 -0.69 27.62
N LEU A 130 -11.17 -0.98 27.65
CA LEU A 130 -10.44 -1.61 26.57
C LEU A 130 -9.93 -2.98 27.01
N ALA A 131 -10.35 -4.03 26.30
CA ALA A 131 -9.78 -5.36 26.41
C ALA A 131 -8.56 -5.48 25.49
N LEU A 132 -7.41 -5.91 26.04
CA LEU A 132 -6.16 -5.98 25.31
C LEU A 132 -5.45 -7.32 25.50
N ASP A 133 -4.44 -7.61 24.65
CA ASP A 133 -3.61 -8.81 24.75
C ASP A 133 -2.81 -8.91 26.05
N PHE A 134 -2.66 -7.83 26.78
CA PHE A 134 -1.95 -7.83 28.07
C PHE A 134 -2.87 -7.61 29.30
N GLY A 135 -4.15 -7.32 29.09
CA GLY A 135 -5.08 -7.06 30.20
C GLY A 135 -6.17 -6.04 29.90
N LEU A 136 -6.44 -5.15 30.84
CA LEU A 136 -7.54 -4.16 30.79
C LEU A 136 -6.99 -2.74 30.98
N VAL A 137 -7.43 -1.80 30.14
CA VAL A 137 -7.20 -0.36 30.34
C VAL A 137 -8.55 0.35 30.39
N VAL A 138 -8.70 1.29 31.33
CA VAL A 138 -9.89 2.12 31.45
C VAL A 138 -9.50 3.59 31.30
N TYR A 139 -10.06 4.28 30.31
CA TYR A 139 -9.89 5.73 30.14
C TYR A 139 -11.03 6.50 30.80
N ASP A 140 -10.72 7.71 31.25
CA ASP A 140 -11.69 8.75 31.53
C ASP A 140 -12.04 9.42 30.18
N ASP A 141 -13.28 9.26 29.75
CA ASP A 141 -13.75 9.69 28.44
C ASP A 141 -13.82 11.24 28.29
N GLN A 142 -13.98 11.94 29.39
CA GLN A 142 -14.03 13.43 29.38
C GLN A 142 -12.64 14.07 29.45
N ARG A 143 -11.68 13.40 30.11
CA ARG A 143 -10.30 13.89 30.26
C ARG A 143 -9.35 13.34 29.23
N HIS A 144 -9.75 12.28 28.53
CA HIS A 144 -8.94 11.56 27.56
C HIS A 144 -7.61 11.06 28.14
N GLU A 145 -7.63 10.59 29.40
CA GLU A 145 -6.46 10.09 30.11
C GLU A 145 -6.72 8.70 30.70
N VAL A 146 -5.67 7.91 30.86
CA VAL A 146 -5.76 6.59 31.49
C VAL A 146 -6.13 6.75 32.96
N ARG A 147 -7.31 6.26 33.33
CA ARG A 147 -7.81 6.24 34.72
C ARG A 147 -7.30 5.03 35.49
N GLU A 148 -7.22 3.87 34.81
CA GLU A 148 -6.82 2.61 35.41
C GLU A 148 -6.17 1.69 34.36
N SER A 149 -5.12 0.98 34.76
CA SER A 149 -4.49 -0.04 33.93
C SER A 149 -4.25 -1.31 34.74
N GLY A 150 -4.72 -2.44 34.22
CA GLY A 150 -4.47 -3.78 34.72
C GLY A 150 -3.58 -4.54 33.73
N ILE A 151 -2.28 -4.63 34.04
CA ILE A 151 -1.31 -5.40 33.26
C ILE A 151 -1.27 -6.82 33.83
N TYR A 152 -2.04 -7.72 33.23
CA TYR A 152 -2.21 -9.09 33.72
C TYR A 152 -1.30 -10.10 33.01
N ASN A 153 -0.72 -9.71 31.87
CA ASN A 153 -0.01 -10.59 30.92
C ASN A 153 -0.90 -11.74 30.40
N ILE A 154 -2.17 -11.46 30.20
CA ILE A 154 -3.16 -12.38 29.62
C ILE A 154 -3.98 -11.63 28.56
N ASN A 155 -4.37 -12.32 27.52
CA ASN A 155 -5.23 -11.81 26.47
C ASN A 155 -6.68 -11.78 26.96
N ILE A 156 -7.27 -10.59 27.04
CA ILE A 156 -8.71 -10.41 27.29
C ILE A 156 -9.41 -10.27 25.93
N ASP A 157 -10.30 -11.21 25.62
CA ASP A 157 -10.98 -11.28 24.32
C ASP A 157 -12.17 -10.30 24.22
N ARG A 158 -12.93 -10.13 25.33
CA ARG A 158 -14.12 -9.25 25.39
C ARG A 158 -14.24 -8.56 26.75
N VAL A 159 -14.84 -7.38 26.72
CA VAL A 159 -15.18 -6.61 27.92
C VAL A 159 -16.61 -6.11 27.84
N THR A 160 -17.38 -6.23 28.92
CA THR A 160 -18.73 -5.67 29.02
C THR A 160 -19.11 -5.40 30.48
N ILE A 161 -20.23 -4.71 30.70
CA ILE A 161 -20.77 -4.44 32.04
C ILE A 161 -22.23 -4.90 32.11
N ILE A 162 -22.56 -5.69 33.12
CA ILE A 162 -23.91 -6.18 33.42
C ILE A 162 -24.22 -5.83 34.88
N ASP A 163 -25.24 -5.03 35.13
CA ASP A 163 -25.70 -4.62 36.47
C ASP A 163 -24.52 -4.16 37.35
N ASP A 164 -23.72 -3.21 36.92
CA ASP A 164 -22.56 -2.69 37.65
C ASP A 164 -21.46 -3.73 37.97
N LYS A 165 -21.47 -4.85 37.25
CA LYS A 165 -20.41 -5.85 37.27
C LYS A 165 -19.63 -5.82 35.98
N LEU A 166 -18.34 -5.54 36.06
CA LEU A 166 -17.40 -5.64 34.95
C LEU A 166 -17.12 -7.10 34.65
N LEU A 167 -17.38 -7.50 33.41
CA LEU A 167 -17.24 -8.87 32.93
C LEU A 167 -16.14 -8.93 31.86
N LEU A 168 -15.17 -9.82 32.03
CA LEU A 168 -14.08 -10.07 31.09
C LEU A 168 -14.18 -11.49 30.55
N SER A 169 -13.86 -11.64 29.25
CA SER A 169 -13.69 -12.95 28.63
C SER A 169 -12.20 -13.25 28.47
N TYR A 170 -11.74 -14.36 29.04
CA TYR A 170 -10.38 -14.85 28.95
C TYR A 170 -10.36 -16.39 28.94
N ASN A 171 -9.55 -16.97 28.06
CA ASN A 171 -9.36 -18.43 27.99
C ASN A 171 -10.67 -19.23 27.99
N ARG A 172 -11.65 -18.79 27.21
CA ARG A 172 -12.99 -19.38 27.04
C ARG A 172 -13.85 -19.40 28.35
N LYS A 173 -13.55 -18.51 29.29
CA LYS A 173 -14.28 -18.31 30.54
C LYS A 173 -14.61 -16.86 30.78
N PHE A 174 -15.71 -16.61 31.50
CA PHE A 174 -16.04 -15.27 31.99
C PHE A 174 -15.50 -15.08 33.42
N TYR A 175 -15.01 -13.88 33.66
CA TYR A 175 -14.56 -13.41 34.96
C TYR A 175 -15.20 -12.06 35.26
N TRP A 176 -15.59 -11.83 36.53
CA TRP A 176 -16.26 -10.60 36.92
C TRP A 176 -15.65 -9.96 38.15
N ALA A 177 -15.83 -8.64 38.27
CA ALA A 177 -15.54 -7.81 39.44
C ALA A 177 -16.57 -6.65 39.52
N ASP A 178 -16.71 -6.04 40.71
CA ASP A 178 -17.52 -4.83 40.84
C ASP A 178 -16.88 -3.66 40.11
N VAL A 179 -17.65 -2.90 39.31
CA VAL A 179 -17.17 -1.72 38.56
C VAL A 179 -16.48 -0.68 39.40
N ASP A 180 -16.93 -0.53 40.69
CA ASP A 180 -16.38 0.47 41.61
C ASP A 180 -15.08 0.03 42.29
N THR A 181 -14.62 -1.19 42.06
CA THR A 181 -13.35 -1.67 42.60
C THR A 181 -12.20 -1.32 41.67
N ARG A 182 -10.96 -1.34 42.20
CA ARG A 182 -9.76 -1.23 41.33
C ARG A 182 -9.50 -2.53 40.60
N HIS A 183 -9.21 -2.45 39.32
CA HIS A 183 -8.97 -3.61 38.44
C HIS A 183 -7.49 -3.79 38.05
N ASN A 184 -6.57 -3.36 38.90
CA ASN A 184 -5.12 -3.36 38.59
C ASN A 184 -4.47 -4.76 38.66
N THR A 185 -5.14 -5.76 39.23
CA THR A 185 -4.66 -7.15 39.29
C THR A 185 -5.80 -8.12 38.94
N PHE A 186 -5.46 -9.23 38.24
CA PHE A 186 -6.46 -10.18 37.75
C PHE A 186 -7.06 -11.06 38.87
N ASP A 187 -6.38 -11.25 39.99
CA ASP A 187 -6.85 -12.01 41.16
C ASP A 187 -8.12 -11.41 41.83
N ARG A 188 -8.47 -10.18 41.49
CA ARG A 188 -9.73 -9.55 41.91
C ARG A 188 -10.96 -10.01 41.14
N PHE A 189 -10.75 -10.64 39.98
CA PHE A 189 -11.83 -11.17 39.16
C PHE A 189 -12.16 -12.60 39.58
N LYS A 190 -13.46 -12.88 39.69
CA LYS A 190 -14.00 -14.21 40.02
C LYS A 190 -14.50 -14.88 38.76
N GLU A 191 -14.14 -16.16 38.56
CA GLU A 191 -14.71 -16.96 37.50
C GLU A 191 -16.23 -17.15 37.69
N ILE A 192 -17.02 -17.01 36.57
CA ILE A 192 -18.47 -17.13 36.67
C ILE A 192 -19.05 -18.11 35.63
N GLY A 193 -18.39 -18.40 34.55
CA GLY A 193 -18.94 -19.30 33.56
C GLY A 193 -18.12 -19.42 32.27
N SER A 194 -18.70 -20.03 31.23
CA SER A 194 -18.07 -20.27 29.93
C SER A 194 -18.29 -19.12 28.95
N SER A 195 -17.23 -18.65 28.26
CA SER A 195 -17.23 -17.58 27.28
C SER A 195 -16.82 -18.05 25.85
N VAL A 196 -17.35 -19.15 25.37
CA VAL A 196 -17.14 -19.61 23.99
C VAL A 196 -18.01 -18.77 23.03
N ILE A 197 -17.61 -17.53 22.83
CA ILE A 197 -18.42 -16.50 22.17
C ILE A 197 -17.64 -15.72 21.12
N ASN A 198 -18.35 -15.16 20.15
CA ASN A 198 -17.87 -14.11 19.24
C ASN A 198 -18.18 -12.72 19.78
N ASP A 199 -19.35 -12.56 20.46
CA ASP A 199 -19.79 -11.28 20.99
C ASP A 199 -20.75 -11.47 22.17
N ILE A 200 -20.90 -10.41 23.00
CA ILE A 200 -21.80 -10.36 24.16
C ILE A 200 -22.55 -9.04 24.19
N ARG A 201 -23.88 -9.10 24.35
CA ARG A 201 -24.73 -7.93 24.54
C ARG A 201 -25.46 -8.01 25.86
N PRO A 202 -25.20 -7.11 26.82
CA PRO A 202 -25.96 -7.01 28.07
C PRO A 202 -27.39 -6.54 27.80
N ILE A 203 -28.36 -7.15 28.50
CA ILE A 203 -29.79 -6.77 28.44
C ILE A 203 -30.36 -6.46 29.82
N GLY A 204 -29.52 -6.30 30.83
CA GLY A 204 -29.92 -5.92 32.19
C GLY A 204 -30.41 -7.09 33.06
N ALA A 205 -30.62 -6.82 34.35
CA ALA A 205 -31.10 -7.81 35.35
C ALA A 205 -30.29 -9.14 35.37
N GLY A 206 -28.96 -9.05 35.23
CA GLY A 206 -28.08 -10.24 35.23
C GLY A 206 -28.11 -11.01 33.92
N HIS A 207 -28.75 -10.51 32.87
CA HIS A 207 -28.88 -11.22 31.59
C HIS A 207 -28.02 -10.59 30.48
N ALA A 208 -27.56 -11.45 29.56
CA ALA A 208 -26.92 -11.04 28.33
C ALA A 208 -27.24 -12.03 27.19
N LEU A 209 -27.29 -11.51 25.98
CA LEU A 209 -27.27 -12.32 24.77
C LEU A 209 -25.80 -12.62 24.38
N LEU A 210 -25.56 -13.86 24.04
CA LEU A 210 -24.26 -14.37 23.60
C LEU A 210 -24.34 -14.75 22.13
N SER A 211 -23.47 -14.20 21.30
CA SER A 211 -23.17 -14.71 19.97
C SER A 211 -22.07 -15.76 20.11
N SER A 212 -22.42 -17.02 19.96
CA SER A 212 -21.48 -18.12 20.19
C SER A 212 -20.70 -18.49 18.91
N THR A 213 -19.55 -19.12 19.08
CA THR A 213 -18.66 -19.52 17.96
C THR A 213 -19.28 -20.56 17.00
N ASP A 214 -20.39 -21.18 17.38
CA ASP A 214 -21.20 -22.04 16.51
C ASP A 214 -22.25 -21.27 15.69
N ASN A 215 -22.13 -19.94 15.60
CA ASN A 215 -23.07 -19.04 14.92
C ASN A 215 -24.51 -19.11 15.45
N LYS A 216 -24.68 -19.23 16.77
CA LYS A 216 -25.97 -19.23 17.44
C LYS A 216 -26.02 -18.22 18.57
N THR A 217 -27.17 -17.59 18.70
CA THR A 217 -27.47 -16.73 19.85
C THR A 217 -27.99 -17.55 21.01
N ARG A 218 -27.57 -17.20 22.21
CA ARG A 218 -28.04 -17.81 23.48
C ARG A 218 -28.29 -16.74 24.52
N LEU A 219 -29.32 -16.92 25.32
CA LEU A 219 -29.51 -16.10 26.52
C LEU A 219 -28.69 -16.69 27.68
N ALA A 220 -27.81 -15.87 28.25
CA ALA A 220 -27.09 -16.18 29.49
C ALA A 220 -27.69 -15.42 30.66
N THR A 221 -27.77 -16.08 31.82
CA THR A 221 -28.12 -15.48 33.08
C THR A 221 -26.93 -15.63 34.03
N PHE A 222 -26.46 -14.52 34.58
CA PHE A 222 -25.32 -14.44 35.50
C PHE A 222 -25.84 -14.18 36.92
N ASP A 223 -25.57 -15.13 37.82
CA ASP A 223 -25.79 -14.99 39.27
C ASP A 223 -24.46 -14.60 39.91
N PHE A 224 -24.23 -13.30 40.09
CA PHE A 224 -22.96 -12.79 40.64
C PHE A 224 -22.75 -13.13 42.13
N GLU A 225 -23.85 -13.35 42.91
CA GLU A 225 -23.73 -13.78 44.30
C GLU A 225 -23.18 -15.19 44.40
N LYS A 226 -23.68 -16.11 43.56
CA LYS A 226 -23.23 -17.52 43.52
C LYS A 226 -22.05 -17.75 42.58
N SER A 227 -21.60 -16.74 41.86
CA SER A 227 -20.62 -16.84 40.78
C SER A 227 -20.93 -17.98 39.79
N SER A 228 -22.18 -18.00 39.31
CA SER A 228 -22.66 -19.04 38.40
C SER A 228 -23.36 -18.45 37.17
N GLN A 229 -23.23 -19.14 36.04
CA GLN A 229 -23.87 -18.83 34.76
C GLN A 229 -24.81 -19.99 34.37
N THR A 230 -25.97 -19.60 33.85
CA THR A 230 -26.84 -20.55 33.14
C THR A 230 -27.02 -20.02 31.72
N THR A 231 -27.12 -20.93 30.75
CA THR A 231 -27.27 -20.57 29.34
C THR A 231 -28.40 -21.40 28.73
N THR A 232 -29.31 -20.75 28.01
CA THR A 232 -30.39 -21.41 27.30
C THR A 232 -29.88 -22.24 26.11
N GLY A 233 -30.74 -23.03 25.53
CA GLY A 233 -30.53 -23.63 24.21
C GLY A 233 -30.36 -22.53 23.14
N ALA A 234 -29.98 -22.95 21.94
CA ALA A 234 -29.84 -22.02 20.80
C ALA A 234 -31.20 -21.34 20.50
N LEU A 235 -31.20 -20.02 20.43
CA LEU A 235 -32.37 -19.19 20.12
C LEU A 235 -32.51 -18.99 18.61
N VAL A 236 -31.52 -18.34 18.00
CA VAL A 236 -31.52 -18.01 16.57
C VAL A 236 -30.10 -18.18 16.00
N ASN A 237 -30.00 -18.32 14.68
CA ASN A 237 -28.71 -18.28 14.01
C ASN A 237 -28.29 -16.82 13.86
N ILE A 238 -26.98 -16.53 13.99
CA ILE A 238 -26.43 -15.19 13.78
C ILE A 238 -25.21 -15.23 12.86
N LYS A 239 -24.95 -14.12 12.20
CA LYS A 239 -23.76 -13.90 11.39
C LYS A 239 -23.09 -12.60 11.88
N GLY A 240 -21.95 -12.72 12.56
CA GLY A 240 -21.26 -11.57 13.16
C GLY A 240 -21.69 -11.27 14.60
N GLY A 241 -21.49 -10.04 15.05
CA GLY A 241 -21.82 -9.55 16.40
C GLY A 241 -23.17 -8.83 16.47
N PHE A 242 -23.44 -8.23 17.63
CA PHE A 242 -24.58 -7.37 17.87
C PHE A 242 -24.26 -5.93 17.47
N ASN A 243 -25.25 -5.20 16.96
CA ASN A 243 -25.12 -3.80 16.55
C ASN A 243 -26.28 -2.99 17.13
N ASP A 244 -26.00 -1.76 17.55
CA ASP A 244 -27.02 -0.87 18.14
C ASP A 244 -27.92 -0.27 17.06
N CYS A 245 -29.21 -0.06 17.40
CA CYS A 245 -30.20 0.64 16.59
C CYS A 245 -31.21 1.36 17.48
N GLU A 246 -32.08 2.20 16.89
CA GLU A 246 -33.09 2.99 17.63
C GLU A 246 -34.00 2.14 18.51
N LYS A 247 -34.31 0.91 18.11
CA LYS A 247 -35.22 0.01 18.81
C LYS A 247 -34.54 -0.93 19.82
N GLY A 248 -33.23 -0.73 20.08
CA GLY A 248 -32.40 -1.59 20.91
C GLY A 248 -31.17 -2.06 20.14
N PHE A 249 -31.15 -3.27 19.63
CA PHE A 249 -30.03 -3.78 18.86
C PHE A 249 -30.46 -4.77 17.78
N TYR A 250 -29.58 -4.98 16.81
CA TYR A 250 -29.82 -5.94 15.73
C TYR A 250 -28.62 -6.86 15.52
N PHE A 251 -28.86 -7.98 14.86
CA PHE A 251 -27.84 -8.91 14.38
C PHE A 251 -28.28 -9.55 13.08
N LEU A 252 -27.30 -10.10 12.36
CA LEU A 252 -27.56 -10.80 11.10
C LEU A 252 -27.90 -12.26 11.39
N ASP A 253 -29.11 -12.69 10.96
CA ASP A 253 -29.59 -14.06 11.05
C ASP A 253 -29.74 -14.64 9.64
N GLY A 254 -28.62 -15.15 9.10
CA GLY A 254 -28.62 -15.68 7.73
C GLY A 254 -29.01 -14.63 6.69
N SER A 255 -30.24 -14.73 6.18
CA SER A 255 -30.77 -13.79 5.17
C SER A 255 -31.62 -12.67 5.77
N ASN A 256 -31.62 -12.51 7.11
CA ASN A 256 -32.46 -11.54 7.79
C ASN A 256 -31.65 -10.69 8.77
N ILE A 257 -32.22 -9.53 9.08
CA ILE A 257 -31.86 -8.71 10.22
C ILE A 257 -32.89 -8.98 11.31
N SER A 258 -32.46 -9.47 12.46
CA SER A 258 -33.30 -9.64 13.64
C SER A 258 -33.09 -8.45 14.58
N VAL A 259 -34.17 -7.72 14.87
CA VAL A 259 -34.15 -6.56 15.78
C VAL A 259 -34.75 -6.98 17.12
N MET A 260 -34.05 -6.65 18.18
CA MET A 260 -34.45 -6.91 19.56
C MET A 260 -34.47 -5.61 20.38
N ASP A 261 -35.41 -5.53 21.35
CA ASP A 261 -35.39 -4.45 22.33
C ASP A 261 -34.31 -4.66 23.41
N ASP A 262 -34.15 -3.68 24.28
CA ASP A 262 -33.17 -3.74 25.37
C ASP A 262 -33.54 -4.78 26.46
N GLU A 263 -34.75 -5.32 26.44
CA GLU A 263 -35.18 -6.43 27.29
C GLU A 263 -34.93 -7.81 26.64
N GLY A 264 -34.45 -7.83 25.39
CA GLY A 264 -34.17 -9.08 24.62
C GLY A 264 -35.39 -9.72 23.93
N ASN A 265 -36.49 -8.96 23.78
CA ASN A 265 -37.65 -9.44 23.03
C ASN A 265 -37.47 -9.15 21.53
N ALA A 266 -37.95 -10.08 20.69
CA ALA A 266 -37.94 -9.86 19.25
C ALA A 266 -38.96 -8.75 18.88
N VAL A 267 -38.47 -7.69 18.24
CA VAL A 267 -39.28 -6.55 17.81
C VAL A 267 -39.64 -6.67 16.33
N GLU A 268 -38.69 -7.06 15.50
CA GLU A 268 -38.84 -7.03 14.05
C GLU A 268 -37.91 -8.04 13.38
N THR A 269 -38.29 -8.55 12.23
CA THR A 269 -37.42 -9.34 11.34
C THR A 269 -37.53 -8.76 9.94
N ILE A 270 -36.38 -8.32 9.38
CA ILE A 270 -36.28 -7.65 8.10
C ILE A 270 -35.49 -8.55 7.14
N ALA A 271 -36.08 -8.91 6.01
CA ALA A 271 -35.39 -9.68 4.99
C ALA A 271 -34.27 -8.83 4.32
N ILE A 272 -33.10 -9.44 4.09
CA ILE A 272 -32.00 -8.79 3.36
C ILE A 272 -32.19 -9.10 1.87
N PRO A 273 -32.19 -8.08 0.98
CA PRO A 273 -32.21 -8.31 -0.46
C PRO A 273 -31.03 -9.18 -0.91
N GLU A 274 -31.24 -10.05 -1.90
CA GLU A 274 -30.20 -10.97 -2.42
C GLU A 274 -28.92 -10.25 -2.82
N ALA A 275 -29.03 -9.03 -3.37
CA ALA A 275 -27.90 -8.18 -3.72
C ALA A 275 -26.95 -7.85 -2.54
N PHE A 276 -27.46 -7.95 -1.30
CA PHE A 276 -26.71 -7.65 -0.07
C PHE A 276 -26.54 -8.86 0.86
N ALA A 277 -26.80 -10.06 0.41
CA ALA A 277 -26.83 -11.27 1.26
C ALA A 277 -25.54 -11.53 2.06
N ASN A 278 -24.40 -11.04 1.60
CA ASN A 278 -23.09 -11.15 2.24
C ASN A 278 -22.51 -9.80 2.68
N ALA A 279 -23.27 -8.71 2.58
CA ALA A 279 -22.80 -7.38 2.92
C ALA A 279 -22.75 -7.14 4.44
N SER A 280 -21.87 -6.25 4.88
CA SER A 280 -21.99 -5.61 6.20
C SER A 280 -23.11 -4.58 6.16
N ILE A 281 -23.86 -4.49 7.24
CA ILE A 281 -25.10 -3.70 7.30
C ILE A 281 -25.07 -2.75 8.49
N ALA A 282 -25.53 -1.50 8.27
CA ALA A 282 -25.86 -0.53 9.31
C ALA A 282 -27.36 -0.22 9.29
N TYR A 283 -27.99 -0.30 10.45
CA TYR A 283 -29.39 0.06 10.67
C TYR A 283 -29.52 0.86 11.96
N ARG A 284 -29.80 2.14 11.84
CA ARG A 284 -29.99 3.00 13.03
C ARG A 284 -31.44 3.33 13.24
N SER A 285 -32.10 3.96 12.28
CA SER A 285 -33.48 4.38 12.36
C SER A 285 -34.07 4.68 10.99
N GLY A 286 -35.40 4.80 10.93
CA GLY A 286 -36.10 5.20 9.73
C GLY A 286 -36.51 4.06 8.81
N LYS A 287 -36.60 4.35 7.52
CA LYS A 287 -37.16 3.46 6.48
C LYS A 287 -36.10 2.84 5.57
N THR A 288 -34.85 3.13 5.78
CA THR A 288 -33.76 2.66 4.94
C THR A 288 -32.66 2.02 5.77
N ILE A 289 -32.01 1.01 5.20
CA ILE A 289 -30.87 0.31 5.78
C ILE A 289 -29.69 0.45 4.83
N TRP A 290 -28.53 0.81 5.35
CA TRP A 290 -27.27 0.86 4.62
C TRP A 290 -26.61 -0.51 4.55
N ALA A 291 -26.10 -0.84 3.38
CA ALA A 291 -25.42 -2.12 3.13
C ALA A 291 -24.20 -1.92 2.22
N GLY A 292 -23.09 -2.53 2.59
CA GLY A 292 -21.88 -2.55 1.78
C GLY A 292 -21.82 -3.83 0.95
N ASP A 293 -21.61 -3.70 -0.37
CA ASP A 293 -21.40 -4.81 -1.31
C ASP A 293 -20.19 -4.56 -2.22
N ALA A 294 -19.95 -5.45 -3.18
CA ALA A 294 -18.81 -5.34 -4.10
C ALA A 294 -18.86 -4.11 -5.03
N GLU A 295 -20.05 -3.56 -5.27
CA GLU A 295 -20.26 -2.39 -6.12
C GLU A 295 -20.12 -1.06 -5.35
N GLY A 296 -20.18 -1.12 -4.01
CA GLY A 296 -20.07 0.04 -3.14
C GLY A 296 -20.97 -0.06 -1.91
N ILE A 297 -21.15 1.08 -1.22
CA ILE A 297 -22.13 1.20 -0.15
C ILE A 297 -23.45 1.66 -0.74
N GLY A 298 -24.53 0.94 -0.47
CA GLY A 298 -25.86 1.20 -0.99
C GLY A 298 -26.92 1.16 0.09
N ARG A 299 -28.18 1.36 -0.29
CA ARG A 299 -29.33 1.34 0.61
C ARG A 299 -30.42 0.44 0.10
N PHE A 300 -31.25 -0.06 1.02
CA PHE A 300 -32.54 -0.61 0.67
C PHE A 300 -33.64 -0.06 1.57
N ASP A 301 -34.82 0.14 0.98
CA ASP A 301 -36.01 0.66 1.64
C ASP A 301 -36.79 -0.48 2.30
N ILE A 302 -37.21 -0.25 3.55
CA ILE A 302 -37.98 -1.21 4.36
C ILE A 302 -39.39 -0.68 4.67
N SER A 303 -39.87 0.34 3.96
CA SER A 303 -41.24 0.89 4.15
C SER A 303 -42.35 -0.08 3.71
N GLY A 304 -42.02 -0.99 2.79
CA GLY A 304 -42.92 -1.97 2.23
C GLY A 304 -42.86 -3.32 2.94
N SER A 305 -43.73 -4.24 2.56
CA SER A 305 -43.69 -5.62 3.06
C SER A 305 -42.52 -6.44 2.54
N THR A 306 -41.84 -5.96 1.49
CA THR A 306 -40.62 -6.54 0.92
C THR A 306 -39.62 -5.43 0.75
N PRO A 307 -38.38 -5.58 1.25
CA PRO A 307 -37.34 -4.60 1.06
C PRO A 307 -36.99 -4.36 -0.41
N THR A 308 -36.77 -3.11 -0.78
CA THR A 308 -36.47 -2.70 -2.17
C THR A 308 -35.11 -2.04 -2.24
N VAL A 309 -34.21 -2.59 -3.08
CA VAL A 309 -32.88 -1.98 -3.32
C VAL A 309 -33.03 -0.64 -4.01
N LEU A 310 -32.40 0.38 -3.46
CA LEU A 310 -32.30 1.71 -4.04
C LEU A 310 -31.08 1.78 -4.97
N ASN A 311 -31.16 2.60 -6.01
CA ASN A 311 -30.08 2.68 -7.02
C ASN A 311 -28.96 3.65 -6.66
N ASP A 312 -28.96 4.22 -5.45
CA ASP A 312 -27.97 5.16 -4.97
C ASP A 312 -26.83 4.44 -4.25
N LYS A 313 -25.99 3.74 -5.01
CA LYS A 313 -24.75 3.16 -4.49
C LYS A 313 -23.59 4.13 -4.67
N TYR A 314 -22.76 4.20 -3.65
CA TYR A 314 -21.55 4.98 -3.63
C TYR A 314 -20.32 4.06 -3.53
N ARG A 315 -19.38 4.24 -4.43
CA ARG A 315 -18.05 3.60 -4.37
C ARG A 315 -16.98 4.67 -4.18
N PRO A 316 -16.10 4.55 -3.17
CA PRO A 316 -14.99 5.50 -3.02
C PRO A 316 -14.07 5.50 -4.25
N GLU A 317 -13.55 6.68 -4.61
CA GLU A 317 -12.43 6.79 -5.55
C GLU A 317 -11.15 6.30 -4.87
N ALA A 318 -10.95 5.00 -4.90
CA ALA A 318 -9.88 4.33 -4.21
C ALA A 318 -9.34 3.19 -5.08
N MET A 319 -8.09 2.85 -4.84
CA MET A 319 -7.42 1.75 -5.52
C MET A 319 -8.00 0.40 -5.04
N SER A 320 -8.17 -0.55 -5.97
CA SER A 320 -8.65 -1.89 -5.65
C SER A 320 -7.51 -2.82 -5.17
N VAL A 321 -6.26 -2.46 -5.47
CA VAL A 321 -5.06 -3.22 -5.14
C VAL A 321 -4.68 -3.02 -3.68
N GLY A 322 -4.67 -4.11 -2.89
CA GLY A 322 -4.33 -4.06 -1.46
C GLY A 322 -2.82 -4.00 -1.18
N SER A 323 -2.02 -4.77 -1.93
CA SER A 323 -0.55 -4.80 -1.87
C SER A 323 -0.01 -4.43 -3.24
N VAL A 324 0.90 -3.47 -3.31
CA VAL A 324 1.45 -2.97 -4.58
C VAL A 324 2.81 -3.61 -4.85
N ALA A 325 2.80 -4.70 -5.60
CA ALA A 325 4.01 -5.45 -5.94
C ALA A 325 4.78 -4.85 -7.12
N GLY A 326 4.09 -4.18 -8.03
CA GLY A 326 4.72 -3.53 -9.15
C GLY A 326 3.97 -2.30 -9.63
N MET A 327 4.73 -1.41 -10.23
CA MET A 327 4.26 -0.19 -10.89
C MET A 327 4.96 -0.02 -12.22
N MET A 328 4.22 0.45 -13.23
CA MET A 328 4.76 0.77 -14.54
C MET A 328 4.15 2.06 -15.06
N PRO A 329 4.93 3.09 -15.37
CA PRO A 329 4.40 4.31 -15.97
C PRO A 329 3.99 4.08 -17.43
N SER A 330 3.02 4.86 -17.92
CA SER A 330 2.83 5.06 -19.36
C SER A 330 4.04 5.80 -19.95
N ARG A 331 4.19 5.75 -21.25
CA ARG A 331 5.33 6.39 -21.94
C ARG A 331 5.33 7.92 -21.82
N ASP A 332 4.15 8.50 -21.69
CA ASP A 332 3.99 9.96 -21.45
C ASP A 332 3.93 10.32 -19.95
N HIS A 333 4.19 9.37 -19.07
CA HIS A 333 4.21 9.48 -17.60
C HIS A 333 2.92 10.01 -16.96
N LYS A 334 1.79 10.03 -17.69
CA LYS A 334 0.50 10.51 -17.15
C LYS A 334 -0.32 9.45 -16.47
N ARG A 335 -0.04 8.17 -16.78
CA ARG A 335 -0.70 7.01 -16.20
C ARG A 335 0.33 6.15 -15.46
N LEU A 336 -0.10 5.60 -14.31
CA LEU A 336 0.68 4.62 -13.57
C LEU A 336 -0.15 3.35 -13.46
N TYR A 337 0.31 2.27 -14.08
CA TYR A 337 -0.27 0.94 -13.96
C TYR A 337 0.22 0.31 -12.65
N ILE A 338 -0.70 -0.12 -11.79
CA ILE A 338 -0.43 -0.63 -10.46
C ILE A 338 -0.97 -2.05 -10.37
N TYR A 339 -0.16 -2.99 -9.90
CA TYR A 339 -0.54 -4.41 -9.84
C TYR A 339 0.01 -5.10 -8.59
N ASN A 340 -0.68 -6.16 -8.15
CA ASN A 340 -0.38 -6.86 -6.90
C ASN A 340 0.41 -8.16 -7.07
N ALA A 341 0.68 -8.61 -8.27
CA ALA A 341 1.54 -9.74 -8.53
C ALA A 341 2.84 -9.28 -9.16
N GLY A 342 3.94 -9.73 -8.67
CA GLY A 342 5.26 -9.44 -9.21
C GLY A 342 6.25 -10.49 -8.74
N PRO A 343 7.46 -10.58 -9.29
CA PRO A 343 8.44 -11.57 -8.91
C PRO A 343 8.83 -11.50 -7.43
N THR A 344 8.83 -10.31 -6.84
CA THR A 344 9.07 -10.09 -5.41
C THR A 344 7.87 -10.48 -4.55
N ALA A 345 6.66 -10.27 -5.02
CA ALA A 345 5.43 -10.68 -4.35
C ALA A 345 5.24 -12.21 -4.26
N PHE A 346 6.06 -12.97 -4.96
CA PHE A 346 6.06 -14.43 -4.92
C PHE A 346 6.22 -15.02 -3.51
N LYS A 347 6.85 -14.29 -2.59
CA LYS A 347 6.95 -14.67 -1.18
C LYS A 347 5.79 -14.18 -0.33
N THR A 348 5.11 -13.13 -0.76
CA THR A 348 4.12 -12.38 0.02
C THR A 348 2.69 -12.62 -0.40
N ILE A 349 2.42 -13.13 -1.59
CA ILE A 349 1.08 -13.62 -1.92
C ILE A 349 0.88 -14.84 -1.03
N HIS A 350 0.17 -14.61 0.06
CA HIS A 350 -0.14 -15.57 1.09
C HIS A 350 -0.43 -16.94 0.52
N LYS A 351 0.13 -17.98 1.16
CA LYS A 351 -0.42 -19.32 1.05
C LYS A 351 -1.93 -19.18 0.91
N VAL A 352 -2.46 -19.50 -0.24
CA VAL A 352 -3.90 -19.74 -0.41
C VAL A 352 -4.22 -21.02 0.36
N SER A 353 -4.02 -20.97 1.69
CA SER A 353 -4.30 -22.09 2.57
C SER A 353 -5.78 -22.16 2.96
N ASP A 354 -6.52 -21.08 2.77
CA ASP A 354 -7.84 -20.94 3.34
C ASP A 354 -8.83 -20.33 2.34
N ASN A 355 -9.14 -20.95 1.23
CA ASN A 355 -10.30 -20.65 0.37
C ASN A 355 -10.73 -19.16 0.26
N THR A 356 -9.85 -18.21 0.57
CA THR A 356 -10.09 -16.80 0.37
C THR A 356 -9.71 -16.45 -1.06
N ASP A 357 -10.66 -16.01 -1.85
CA ASP A 357 -10.48 -15.46 -3.18
C ASP A 357 -9.53 -14.26 -3.10
N VAL A 358 -8.25 -14.48 -3.31
CA VAL A 358 -7.29 -13.38 -3.50
C VAL A 358 -7.61 -12.80 -4.87
N ARG A 359 -8.44 -11.78 -4.89
CA ARG A 359 -8.71 -11.01 -6.10
C ARG A 359 -7.42 -10.40 -6.57
N GLN A 360 -7.00 -10.81 -7.75
CA GLN A 360 -5.84 -10.25 -8.40
C GLN A 360 -6.27 -9.02 -9.16
N GLN A 361 -5.73 -7.88 -8.77
CA GLN A 361 -6.24 -6.58 -9.19
C GLN A 361 -5.13 -5.79 -9.85
N THR A 362 -5.53 -5.03 -10.86
CA THR A 362 -4.70 -4.07 -11.58
C THR A 362 -5.49 -2.79 -11.71
N ASP A 363 -4.91 -1.70 -11.26
CA ASP A 363 -5.48 -0.36 -11.36
C ASP A 363 -4.62 0.52 -12.26
N ILE A 364 -5.24 1.54 -12.82
CA ILE A 364 -4.56 2.64 -13.52
C ILE A 364 -4.82 3.91 -12.74
N LEU A 365 -3.76 4.54 -12.24
CA LEU A 365 -3.81 5.88 -11.68
C LEU A 365 -3.56 6.91 -12.78
N GLU A 366 -4.55 7.76 -13.06
CA GLU A 366 -4.48 8.82 -14.06
C GLU A 366 -5.10 10.11 -13.50
N ASN A 367 -4.35 11.20 -13.47
CA ASN A 367 -4.81 12.49 -12.92
C ASN A 367 -5.33 12.43 -11.47
N GLY A 368 -4.80 11.52 -10.65
CA GLY A 368 -5.23 11.32 -9.27
C GLY A 368 -6.47 10.44 -9.10
N VAL A 369 -7.02 9.89 -10.19
CA VAL A 369 -8.19 9.01 -10.20
C VAL A 369 -7.77 7.57 -10.51
N PHE A 370 -8.33 6.60 -9.78
CA PHE A 370 -8.12 5.18 -10.04
C PHE A 370 -9.16 4.61 -11.00
N ARG A 371 -8.70 3.84 -11.96
CA ARG A 371 -9.53 3.02 -12.84
C ARG A 371 -9.17 1.55 -12.67
N ASP A 372 -10.18 0.73 -12.37
CA ASP A 372 -10.04 -0.72 -12.32
C ASP A 372 -9.94 -1.30 -13.76
N VAL A 373 -9.01 -2.20 -13.97
CA VAL A 373 -8.86 -2.94 -15.23
C VAL A 373 -9.64 -4.26 -15.13
N ALA A 374 -10.96 -4.16 -15.11
CA ALA A 374 -11.89 -5.26 -14.84
C ALA A 374 -11.66 -6.50 -15.74
N VAL A 375 -11.27 -6.30 -17.00
CA VAL A 375 -11.00 -7.39 -17.96
C VAL A 375 -9.79 -8.24 -17.60
N VAL A 376 -8.81 -7.64 -16.88
CA VAL A 376 -7.60 -8.34 -16.41
C VAL A 376 -7.80 -8.85 -14.99
N ASN A 377 -8.68 -8.18 -14.23
CA ASN A 377 -9.04 -8.53 -12.85
C ASN A 377 -10.11 -9.63 -12.79
N ALA A 378 -10.50 -10.21 -13.94
CA ALA A 378 -11.45 -11.32 -13.97
C ALA A 378 -11.01 -12.42 -13.00
N THR A 379 -11.92 -12.76 -12.10
CA THR A 379 -11.71 -13.80 -11.08
C THR A 379 -11.32 -15.09 -11.77
N LEU A 380 -10.13 -15.59 -11.50
CA LEU A 380 -9.75 -16.92 -11.91
C LEU A 380 -10.66 -17.90 -11.17
N ASP A 381 -11.49 -18.62 -11.91
CA ASP A 381 -12.34 -19.68 -11.35
C ASP A 381 -11.44 -20.86 -10.98
N PHE A 382 -10.83 -20.80 -9.81
CA PHE A 382 -9.97 -21.84 -9.26
C PHE A 382 -10.70 -23.17 -9.07
N THR A 383 -12.04 -23.18 -9.13
CA THR A 383 -12.83 -24.39 -8.90
C THR A 383 -12.83 -25.34 -10.10
N LYS A 384 -12.61 -24.86 -11.32
CA LYS A 384 -12.79 -25.64 -12.55
C LYS A 384 -11.58 -26.36 -13.10
N SER A 385 -10.35 -25.90 -12.84
CA SER A 385 -9.15 -26.45 -13.52
C SER A 385 -8.04 -26.95 -12.60
N TYR A 386 -8.07 -26.66 -11.30
CA TYR A 386 -6.90 -26.81 -10.42
C TYR A 386 -7.18 -27.60 -9.13
N GLN A 387 -8.36 -28.21 -8.99
CA GLN A 387 -8.81 -28.95 -7.79
C GLN A 387 -7.97 -30.16 -7.39
N ASN A 388 -7.00 -30.60 -8.19
CA ASN A 388 -6.23 -31.82 -7.94
C ASN A 388 -4.75 -31.61 -7.60
N ARG A 389 -4.36 -30.42 -7.11
CA ARG A 389 -2.97 -30.21 -6.73
C ARG A 389 -2.80 -29.83 -5.27
N ASP A 390 -1.74 -30.36 -4.68
CA ASP A 390 -1.31 -30.14 -3.30
C ASP A 390 -1.67 -28.73 -2.82
N LYS A 391 -2.43 -28.66 -1.72
CA LYS A 391 -2.82 -27.43 -1.01
C LYS A 391 -1.64 -26.55 -0.56
N ASN A 392 -0.40 -26.98 -0.83
CA ASN A 392 0.85 -26.29 -0.48
C ASN A 392 1.52 -25.58 -1.66
N THR A 393 0.94 -25.61 -2.84
CA THR A 393 1.49 -24.89 -4.00
C THR A 393 0.68 -23.63 -4.24
N ALA A 394 1.22 -22.48 -3.86
CA ALA A 394 0.67 -21.18 -4.19
C ALA A 394 0.47 -21.09 -5.72
N MET A 395 -0.76 -20.84 -6.15
CA MET A 395 -1.07 -20.61 -7.56
C MET A 395 -1.01 -19.11 -7.83
N TYR A 396 -0.15 -18.72 -8.74
CA TYR A 396 0.21 -17.34 -9.04
C TYR A 396 -0.52 -16.91 -10.30
N GLY A 397 -1.64 -16.26 -10.18
CA GLY A 397 -2.48 -15.88 -11.31
C GLY A 397 -2.59 -14.38 -11.56
N GLY A 398 -1.82 -13.50 -10.90
CA GLY A 398 -1.90 -12.06 -11.06
C GLY A 398 -1.11 -11.49 -12.23
N VAL A 399 -1.30 -10.20 -12.42
CA VAL A 399 -0.48 -9.39 -13.33
C VAL A 399 0.92 -9.24 -12.73
N ALA A 400 1.91 -9.70 -13.47
CA ALA A 400 3.32 -9.68 -13.09
C ALA A 400 4.11 -8.56 -13.78
N GLY A 401 3.54 -7.96 -14.81
CA GLY A 401 4.13 -6.84 -15.56
C GLY A 401 3.12 -6.24 -16.52
N VAL A 402 3.28 -4.97 -16.77
CA VAL A 402 2.50 -4.22 -17.78
C VAL A 402 3.45 -3.42 -18.64
N VAL A 403 3.18 -3.30 -19.92
CA VAL A 403 3.88 -2.37 -20.82
C VAL A 403 2.91 -1.80 -21.84
N GLU A 404 3.03 -0.51 -22.12
CA GLU A 404 2.24 0.20 -23.12
C GLU A 404 2.76 -0.05 -24.54
N ASP A 405 1.83 -0.10 -25.51
CA ASP A 405 2.19 -0.21 -26.92
C ASP A 405 2.86 1.08 -27.42
N PRO A 406 4.00 1.00 -28.12
CA PRO A 406 4.72 2.20 -28.56
C PRO A 406 4.01 2.97 -29.69
N ASP A 407 3.07 2.35 -30.41
CA ASP A 407 2.37 2.95 -31.55
C ASP A 407 0.94 3.43 -31.20
N ASP A 408 0.36 2.92 -30.08
CA ASP A 408 -0.99 3.25 -29.63
C ASP A 408 -1.08 3.26 -28.11
N SER A 409 -1.14 4.42 -27.50
CA SER A 409 -1.16 4.61 -26.04
C SER A 409 -2.40 4.04 -25.35
N GLU A 410 -3.46 3.71 -26.08
CA GLU A 410 -4.63 3.03 -25.51
C GLU A 410 -4.43 1.51 -25.42
N ILE A 411 -3.42 0.95 -26.10
CA ILE A 411 -3.08 -0.48 -26.03
C ILE A 411 -1.98 -0.71 -25.01
N TYR A 412 -2.17 -1.70 -24.14
CA TYR A 412 -1.15 -2.19 -23.23
C TYR A 412 -1.20 -3.71 -23.09
N TYR A 413 -0.05 -4.28 -22.73
CA TYR A 413 0.16 -5.72 -22.57
C TYR A 413 0.30 -6.05 -21.10
N CYS A 414 -0.53 -6.99 -20.60
CA CYS A 414 -0.47 -7.46 -19.21
C CYS A 414 0.04 -8.90 -19.16
N ALA A 415 1.22 -9.10 -18.60
CA ALA A 415 1.75 -10.43 -18.31
C ALA A 415 1.01 -11.03 -17.12
N ASN A 416 0.43 -12.23 -17.30
CA ASN A 416 -0.32 -12.92 -16.24
C ASN A 416 0.30 -14.28 -15.94
N GLY A 417 0.45 -14.57 -14.65
CA GLY A 417 1.11 -15.76 -14.15
C GLY A 417 0.39 -17.10 -14.39
N LEU A 418 -0.79 -17.11 -15.04
CA LEU A 418 -1.55 -18.31 -15.36
C LEU A 418 -2.14 -18.31 -16.77
N GLU A 419 -2.71 -17.18 -17.19
CA GLU A 419 -3.58 -17.06 -18.37
C GLU A 419 -2.85 -16.56 -19.62
N GLY A 420 -1.57 -16.23 -19.49
CA GLY A 420 -0.74 -15.77 -20.61
C GLY A 420 -0.57 -14.27 -20.68
N LEU A 421 -0.54 -13.72 -21.86
CA LEU A 421 -0.33 -12.30 -22.12
C LEU A 421 -1.61 -11.69 -22.67
N PHE A 422 -2.22 -10.82 -21.89
CA PHE A 422 -3.39 -10.05 -22.32
C PHE A 422 -2.97 -8.85 -23.16
N VAL A 423 -3.75 -8.56 -24.20
CA VAL A 423 -3.66 -7.34 -24.98
C VAL A 423 -4.95 -6.56 -24.77
N VAL A 424 -4.85 -5.40 -24.15
CA VAL A 424 -5.98 -4.61 -23.72
C VAL A 424 -5.96 -3.27 -24.43
N ARG A 425 -7.12 -2.80 -24.91
CA ARG A 425 -7.35 -1.45 -25.40
C ARG A 425 -8.35 -0.75 -24.47
N GLY A 426 -7.93 0.31 -23.79
CA GLY A 426 -8.77 0.95 -22.78
C GLY A 426 -9.18 -0.06 -21.71
N ASN A 427 -10.44 -0.50 -21.69
CA ASN A 427 -10.96 -1.52 -20.76
C ASN A 427 -11.40 -2.82 -21.48
N GLU A 428 -11.06 -3.00 -22.74
CA GLU A 428 -11.46 -4.18 -23.53
C GLU A 428 -10.27 -5.08 -23.84
N GLN A 429 -10.40 -6.38 -23.58
CA GLN A 429 -9.47 -7.38 -24.06
C GLN A 429 -9.65 -7.55 -25.57
N ILE A 430 -8.70 -7.06 -26.36
CA ILE A 430 -8.72 -7.22 -27.83
C ILE A 430 -8.03 -8.50 -28.31
N HIS A 431 -7.11 -9.07 -27.49
CA HIS A 431 -6.45 -10.34 -27.78
C HIS A 431 -5.88 -10.95 -26.49
N ARG A 432 -5.54 -12.25 -26.56
CA ARG A 432 -4.78 -12.95 -25.51
C ARG A 432 -3.87 -13.99 -26.11
N PHE A 433 -2.57 -13.88 -25.86
CA PHE A 433 -1.61 -14.90 -26.23
C PHE A 433 -1.47 -15.93 -25.11
N ASN A 434 -1.66 -17.20 -25.45
CA ASN A 434 -1.54 -18.31 -24.51
C ASN A 434 -0.99 -19.57 -25.20
N ALA A 435 -1.02 -20.70 -24.51
CA ALA A 435 -0.50 -21.97 -25.01
C ALA A 435 -1.20 -22.52 -26.28
N THR A 436 -2.34 -21.97 -26.69
CA THR A 436 -3.10 -22.44 -27.85
C THR A 436 -2.76 -21.70 -29.15
N ASN A 437 -2.25 -20.47 -29.05
CA ASN A 437 -2.03 -19.58 -30.18
C ASN A 437 -0.64 -18.93 -30.20
N SER A 438 0.24 -19.29 -29.25
CA SER A 438 1.59 -18.69 -29.13
C SER A 438 2.58 -19.73 -28.56
N PRO A 439 3.90 -19.46 -28.61
CA PRO A 439 4.90 -20.33 -27.98
C PRO A 439 4.98 -20.13 -26.46
N LEU A 440 4.13 -19.29 -25.86
CA LEU A 440 4.11 -18.97 -24.43
C LEU A 440 3.53 -20.11 -23.60
N ILE A 441 4.20 -21.27 -23.58
CA ILE A 441 3.73 -22.51 -22.97
C ILE A 441 4.54 -22.84 -21.73
N SER A 442 3.87 -23.05 -20.58
CA SER A 442 4.47 -23.49 -19.33
C SER A 442 4.37 -25.01 -19.14
N ALA A 443 5.38 -25.62 -18.51
CA ALA A 443 5.39 -27.04 -18.14
C ALA A 443 4.50 -27.32 -16.90
N TRP A 444 4.20 -26.31 -16.13
CA TRP A 444 3.51 -26.45 -14.86
C TRP A 444 2.05 -25.98 -14.99
N GLY A 445 1.13 -26.80 -14.56
CA GLY A 445 -0.30 -26.55 -14.69
C GLY A 445 -1.01 -27.63 -15.52
N ALA A 446 -2.27 -27.42 -15.80
CA ALA A 446 -3.00 -28.20 -16.81
C ALA A 446 -2.32 -28.02 -18.17
N ASN A 447 -2.57 -28.94 -19.10
CA ASN A 447 -1.83 -29.07 -20.37
C ASN A 447 -1.70 -27.80 -21.24
N ASN A 448 -2.30 -26.68 -20.87
CA ASN A 448 -2.34 -25.43 -21.63
C ASN A 448 -2.05 -24.18 -20.78
N ALA A 449 -1.35 -24.30 -19.65
CA ALA A 449 -1.00 -23.13 -18.84
C ALA A 449 0.04 -22.25 -19.54
N SER A 450 -0.15 -20.95 -19.46
CA SER A 450 0.78 -19.92 -19.95
C SER A 450 1.15 -19.01 -18.79
N ARG A 451 2.35 -19.17 -18.23
CA ARG A 451 2.85 -18.40 -17.10
C ARG A 451 3.79 -17.32 -17.60
N VAL A 452 3.24 -16.17 -17.95
CA VAL A 452 4.02 -15.02 -18.40
C VAL A 452 4.28 -14.11 -17.19
N PHE A 453 5.57 -13.91 -16.85
CA PHE A 453 5.99 -13.11 -15.68
C PHE A 453 6.72 -11.83 -16.05
N ASP A 454 7.10 -11.67 -17.30
CA ASP A 454 7.76 -10.46 -17.74
C ASP A 454 7.26 -10.06 -19.13
N VAL A 455 7.11 -8.77 -19.35
CA VAL A 455 6.74 -8.18 -20.64
C VAL A 455 7.45 -6.85 -20.81
N LYS A 456 8.11 -6.65 -21.94
CA LYS A 456 8.83 -5.42 -22.29
C LYS A 456 8.67 -5.09 -23.76
N ILE A 457 8.91 -3.83 -24.10
CA ILE A 457 9.10 -3.36 -25.48
C ILE A 457 10.55 -2.90 -25.60
N ASP A 458 11.26 -3.39 -26.62
CA ASP A 458 12.62 -2.93 -26.91
C ASP A 458 12.64 -1.64 -27.76
N LYS A 459 13.84 -1.07 -27.94
CA LYS A 459 14.05 0.17 -28.72
C LYS A 459 13.55 0.11 -30.17
N ALA A 460 13.48 -1.09 -30.75
CA ALA A 460 12.97 -1.32 -32.11
C ALA A 460 11.44 -1.52 -32.14
N GLY A 461 10.79 -1.51 -30.96
CA GLY A 461 9.36 -1.71 -30.80
C GLY A 461 8.91 -3.17 -30.84
N ASN A 462 9.81 -4.13 -30.68
CA ASN A 462 9.44 -5.53 -30.56
C ASN A 462 8.92 -5.83 -29.15
N LEU A 463 7.94 -6.72 -29.06
CA LEU A 463 7.35 -7.16 -27.79
C LEU A 463 8.08 -8.40 -27.28
N TRP A 464 8.66 -8.32 -26.11
CA TRP A 464 9.32 -9.40 -25.39
C TRP A 464 8.40 -9.97 -24.32
N ALA A 465 8.28 -11.30 -24.27
CA ALA A 465 7.48 -12.00 -23.27
C ALA A 465 8.27 -13.14 -22.63
N GLY A 466 8.35 -13.13 -21.31
CA GLY A 466 9.07 -14.12 -20.51
C GLY A 466 8.11 -15.16 -19.93
N VAL A 467 8.40 -16.46 -20.15
CA VAL A 467 7.58 -17.60 -19.71
C VAL A 467 8.30 -18.43 -18.66
N ALA A 468 7.75 -18.51 -17.46
CA ALA A 468 8.28 -19.34 -16.41
C ALA A 468 7.90 -20.83 -16.57
N TYR A 469 8.75 -21.72 -16.07
CA TYR A 469 8.50 -23.18 -16.06
C TYR A 469 8.22 -23.75 -17.46
N ARG A 470 9.10 -23.48 -18.41
CA ARG A 470 8.96 -24.01 -19.77
C ARG A 470 8.76 -25.53 -19.82
N ARG A 471 7.86 -25.98 -20.72
CA ARG A 471 7.62 -27.40 -20.97
C ARG A 471 8.75 -28.05 -21.73
N ASP A 472 9.41 -27.31 -22.63
CA ASP A 472 10.53 -27.75 -23.45
C ASP A 472 11.84 -27.23 -22.85
N ASN A 473 12.59 -28.10 -22.20
CA ASN A 473 13.88 -27.77 -21.58
C ASN A 473 14.99 -27.43 -22.56
N THR A 474 14.73 -27.52 -23.87
CA THR A 474 15.71 -27.17 -24.92
C THR A 474 15.60 -25.72 -25.36
N LYS A 475 14.55 -25.00 -24.95
CA LYS A 475 14.26 -23.64 -25.42
C LYS A 475 14.35 -22.61 -24.28
N GLY A 476 14.75 -21.40 -24.64
CA GLY A 476 14.85 -20.26 -23.70
C GLY A 476 13.50 -19.77 -23.17
N PRO A 477 13.49 -19.04 -22.03
CA PRO A 477 12.25 -18.56 -21.43
C PRO A 477 11.66 -17.31 -22.10
N TYR A 478 12.39 -16.64 -22.99
CA TYR A 478 11.91 -15.41 -23.63
C TYR A 478 11.61 -15.60 -25.12
N PHE A 479 10.51 -14.95 -25.53
CA PHE A 479 10.07 -14.86 -26.90
C PHE A 479 9.87 -13.42 -27.34
N ILE A 480 10.17 -13.15 -28.58
CA ILE A 480 10.14 -11.82 -29.18
C ILE A 480 9.09 -11.84 -30.30
N LEU A 481 8.11 -10.98 -30.21
CA LEU A 481 7.18 -10.68 -31.29
C LEU A 481 7.70 -9.44 -32.04
N PRO A 482 8.19 -9.57 -33.29
CA PRO A 482 8.72 -8.44 -34.04
C PRO A 482 7.68 -7.30 -34.20
N ALA A 483 8.12 -6.06 -34.19
CA ALA A 483 7.26 -4.87 -34.25
C ALA A 483 6.26 -4.89 -35.42
N ALA A 484 6.70 -5.40 -36.60
CA ALA A 484 5.83 -5.52 -37.76
C ALA A 484 4.66 -6.51 -37.55
N LYS A 485 4.89 -7.56 -36.75
CA LYS A 485 3.87 -8.55 -36.40
C LYS A 485 2.98 -8.05 -35.26
N ARG A 486 3.58 -7.40 -34.26
CA ARG A 486 2.87 -6.77 -33.11
C ARG A 486 1.78 -5.79 -33.58
N ARG A 487 2.05 -4.99 -34.62
CA ARG A 487 1.08 -4.06 -35.23
C ARG A 487 -0.14 -4.76 -35.88
N ASN A 488 -0.11 -6.08 -36.03
CA ASN A 488 -1.19 -6.85 -36.67
C ASN A 488 -1.66 -8.00 -35.73
N ILE A 489 -1.79 -7.76 -34.47
CA ILE A 489 -2.05 -8.73 -33.38
C ILE A 489 -3.14 -9.74 -33.69
N PRO A 490 -4.35 -9.37 -34.22
CA PRO A 490 -5.38 -10.37 -34.47
C PRO A 490 -4.97 -11.51 -35.41
N ASN A 491 -3.94 -11.28 -36.21
CA ASN A 491 -3.46 -12.26 -37.22
C ASN A 491 -2.12 -12.91 -36.83
N VAL A 492 -1.63 -12.69 -35.60
CA VAL A 492 -0.39 -13.29 -35.12
C VAL A 492 -0.56 -14.77 -34.83
N THR A 493 0.36 -15.58 -35.28
CA THR A 493 0.45 -17.04 -35.04
C THR A 493 1.68 -17.38 -34.19
N ALA A 494 1.76 -18.61 -33.68
CA ALA A 494 2.91 -19.07 -32.91
C ALA A 494 4.25 -18.98 -33.69
N GLU A 495 4.22 -19.09 -35.02
CA GLU A 495 5.38 -19.03 -35.90
C GLU A 495 5.94 -17.60 -36.09
N ASP A 496 5.16 -16.59 -35.76
CA ASP A 496 5.57 -15.18 -35.84
C ASP A 496 6.49 -14.75 -34.72
N TRP A 497 6.62 -15.56 -33.67
CA TRP A 497 7.46 -15.31 -32.50
C TRP A 497 8.88 -15.85 -32.72
N VAL A 498 9.87 -15.08 -32.35
CA VAL A 498 11.29 -15.45 -32.39
C VAL A 498 11.74 -15.82 -30.97
N GLU A 499 12.46 -16.92 -30.81
CA GLU A 499 13.04 -17.33 -29.54
C GLU A 499 14.32 -16.53 -29.26
N ALA A 500 14.42 -15.88 -28.10
CA ALA A 500 15.61 -15.16 -27.66
C ALA A 500 16.77 -16.15 -27.39
N ARG A 501 17.99 -15.76 -27.71
CA ARG A 501 19.19 -16.53 -27.42
C ARG A 501 19.60 -16.38 -25.96
N ILE A 502 19.35 -17.43 -25.17
CA ILE A 502 19.64 -17.46 -23.74
C ILE A 502 20.53 -18.65 -23.42
N PRO A 503 21.57 -18.52 -22.57
CA PRO A 503 22.45 -19.65 -22.22
C PRO A 503 21.67 -20.85 -21.67
N SER A 504 22.06 -22.06 -22.05
CA SER A 504 21.39 -23.30 -21.63
C SER A 504 21.39 -23.53 -20.14
N THR A 505 22.30 -22.89 -19.39
CA THR A 505 22.35 -22.89 -17.92
C THR A 505 21.20 -22.16 -17.29
N PHE A 506 20.43 -21.37 -18.05
CA PHE A 506 19.29 -20.56 -17.57
C PHE A 506 17.92 -21.12 -17.98
N ILE A 507 17.87 -22.21 -18.72
CA ILE A 507 16.63 -22.72 -19.34
C ILE A 507 15.57 -23.14 -18.32
N ASN A 508 15.96 -23.62 -17.13
CA ASN A 508 15.04 -24.13 -16.09
C ASN A 508 14.63 -23.11 -15.03
N GLN A 509 14.89 -21.83 -15.24
CA GLN A 509 14.56 -20.81 -14.25
C GLN A 509 13.06 -20.57 -14.14
N LYS A 510 12.62 -20.21 -12.94
CA LYS A 510 11.21 -20.20 -12.56
C LYS A 510 10.60 -18.82 -12.56
N ASP A 511 11.41 -17.81 -12.24
CA ASP A 511 10.99 -16.42 -12.13
C ASP A 511 12.13 -15.54 -12.62
N PHE A 512 11.84 -14.63 -13.52
CA PHE A 512 12.83 -13.70 -14.05
C PHE A 512 12.17 -12.39 -14.43
N GLN A 513 13.00 -11.37 -14.41
CA GLN A 513 12.71 -10.03 -14.90
C GLN A 513 13.78 -9.61 -15.87
N SER A 514 13.49 -8.59 -16.64
CA SER A 514 14.43 -7.98 -17.56
C SER A 514 14.59 -6.49 -17.34
N LEU A 515 15.82 -6.01 -17.53
CA LEU A 515 16.16 -4.61 -17.70
C LEU A 515 16.68 -4.41 -19.12
N PHE A 516 16.04 -3.54 -19.87
CA PHE A 516 16.46 -3.11 -21.19
C PHE A 516 17.22 -1.80 -21.06
N CYS A 517 18.52 -1.83 -21.28
CA CYS A 517 19.37 -0.66 -21.10
C CYS A 517 19.13 0.38 -22.20
N GLU A 518 18.82 1.62 -21.78
CA GLU A 518 18.60 2.74 -22.70
C GLU A 518 19.89 3.31 -23.28
N LYS A 519 21.00 3.21 -22.54
CA LYS A 519 22.31 3.77 -22.95
C LYS A 519 23.19 2.79 -23.71
N SER A 520 22.82 1.50 -23.71
CA SER A 520 23.55 0.45 -24.43
C SER A 520 22.58 -0.47 -25.18
N ASN A 521 23.11 -1.46 -25.91
CA ASN A 521 22.30 -2.52 -26.55
C ASN A 521 22.18 -3.77 -25.65
N VAL A 522 22.47 -3.61 -24.36
CA VAL A 522 22.46 -4.71 -23.40
C VAL A 522 21.06 -4.90 -22.83
N ILE A 523 20.64 -6.16 -22.76
CA ILE A 523 19.51 -6.61 -21.97
C ILE A 523 20.07 -7.41 -20.80
N ALA A 524 19.68 -7.05 -19.59
CA ALA A 524 19.99 -7.83 -18.39
C ALA A 524 18.77 -8.63 -17.97
N LEU A 525 18.93 -9.96 -17.85
CA LEU A 525 17.93 -10.85 -17.27
C LEU A 525 18.39 -11.24 -15.87
N PHE A 526 17.48 -11.29 -14.91
CA PHE A 526 17.79 -11.65 -13.53
C PHE A 526 16.67 -12.44 -12.90
N THR A 527 17.01 -13.30 -11.94
CA THR A 527 16.05 -14.19 -11.30
C THR A 527 15.70 -13.76 -9.91
N GLY A 528 14.43 -13.94 -9.55
CA GLY A 528 13.91 -13.62 -8.22
C GLY A 528 13.84 -14.79 -7.24
N ALA A 529 13.99 -16.07 -7.63
CA ALA A 529 13.53 -17.12 -6.72
C ALA A 529 14.46 -18.32 -6.47
N TRP A 530 15.11 -19.00 -7.41
CA TRP A 530 15.59 -20.35 -7.06
C TRP A 530 17.07 -20.66 -7.32
N GLU A 531 17.60 -20.24 -8.41
CA GLU A 531 19.02 -20.42 -8.74
C GLU A 531 19.48 -19.10 -9.32
N GLY A 532 20.02 -18.28 -8.44
CA GLY A 532 20.37 -16.90 -8.70
C GLY A 532 21.29 -16.73 -9.90
N GLY A 533 21.27 -15.54 -10.44
CA GLY A 533 22.20 -15.18 -11.48
C GLY A 533 21.72 -14.02 -12.33
N ILE A 534 22.65 -13.46 -13.04
CA ILE A 534 22.45 -12.36 -13.98
C ILE A 534 22.92 -12.83 -15.34
N ILE A 535 22.09 -12.64 -16.37
CA ILE A 535 22.51 -12.78 -17.75
C ILE A 535 22.59 -11.40 -18.35
N LEU A 536 23.68 -11.10 -19.02
CA LEU A 536 23.80 -9.96 -19.90
C LEU A 536 23.79 -10.46 -21.36
N ILE A 537 22.96 -9.82 -22.17
CA ILE A 537 22.82 -10.08 -23.61
C ILE A 537 23.17 -8.79 -24.35
N ASP A 538 24.23 -8.78 -25.13
CA ASP A 538 24.48 -7.69 -26.09
C ASP A 538 23.82 -8.06 -27.41
N THR A 539 22.73 -7.38 -27.73
CA THR A 539 21.92 -7.59 -28.93
C THR A 539 22.53 -7.00 -30.20
N LYS A 540 23.70 -6.34 -30.11
CA LYS A 540 24.33 -5.60 -31.22
C LYS A 540 23.38 -4.57 -31.89
N GLY A 541 22.25 -4.27 -31.27
CA GLY A 541 21.20 -3.41 -31.82
C GLY A 541 20.21 -4.11 -32.75
N THR A 542 20.29 -5.42 -32.90
CA THR A 542 19.43 -6.23 -33.79
C THR A 542 18.43 -7.07 -32.98
N TYR A 543 17.68 -6.46 -32.10
CA TYR A 543 16.85 -7.06 -31.05
C TYR A 543 15.96 -8.27 -31.46
N ALA A 544 15.47 -8.32 -32.71
CA ALA A 544 14.68 -9.45 -33.20
C ALA A 544 15.52 -10.49 -33.98
N ASN A 545 16.85 -10.37 -34.00
CA ASN A 545 17.78 -11.31 -34.64
C ASN A 545 18.76 -11.89 -33.60
N PRO A 546 18.38 -12.92 -32.84
CA PRO A 546 19.22 -13.45 -31.77
C PRO A 546 20.48 -14.21 -32.27
N ALA A 547 20.72 -14.30 -33.57
CA ALA A 547 21.83 -15.07 -34.13
C ALA A 547 23.20 -14.42 -33.87
N ASP A 548 23.26 -13.09 -33.76
CA ASP A 548 24.48 -12.29 -33.54
C ASP A 548 24.64 -11.83 -32.09
N ASP A 549 23.69 -12.17 -31.19
CA ASP A 549 23.75 -11.86 -29.78
C ASP A 549 25.00 -12.51 -29.12
N GLU A 550 25.65 -11.73 -28.25
CA GLU A 550 26.64 -12.22 -27.31
C GLU A 550 26.02 -12.31 -25.91
N THR A 551 26.27 -13.42 -25.21
CA THR A 551 25.65 -13.65 -23.90
C THR A 551 26.65 -14.10 -22.84
N VAL A 552 26.46 -13.66 -21.61
CA VAL A 552 27.18 -14.15 -20.42
C VAL A 552 26.22 -14.43 -19.30
N HIS A 553 26.50 -15.49 -18.52
CA HIS A 553 25.73 -15.82 -17.31
C HIS A 553 26.63 -15.78 -16.07
N PHE A 554 26.31 -14.92 -15.12
CA PHE A 554 26.97 -14.79 -13.82
C PHE A 554 26.12 -15.47 -12.75
N THR A 555 26.60 -16.57 -12.18
CA THR A 555 26.06 -17.18 -10.95
C THR A 555 26.81 -16.69 -9.72
N SER A 556 28.03 -16.22 -9.87
CA SER A 556 28.87 -15.56 -8.89
C SER A 556 29.84 -14.61 -9.59
N PHE A 557 30.43 -13.71 -8.85
CA PHE A 557 31.45 -12.78 -9.34
C PHE A 557 32.50 -12.48 -8.25
N THR A 558 33.64 -11.94 -8.67
CA THR A 558 34.65 -11.42 -7.74
C THR A 558 34.50 -9.89 -7.67
N ASP A 559 34.31 -9.37 -6.48
CA ASP A 559 34.21 -7.94 -6.24
C ASP A 559 35.59 -7.23 -6.31
N GLN A 560 35.59 -5.90 -6.12
CA GLN A 560 36.80 -5.10 -6.14
C GLN A 560 37.79 -5.41 -4.99
N ASP A 561 37.33 -6.03 -3.91
CA ASP A 561 38.14 -6.42 -2.75
C ASP A 561 38.67 -7.85 -2.86
N GLY A 562 38.32 -8.55 -3.95
CA GLY A 562 38.73 -9.95 -4.21
C GLY A 562 37.84 -11.00 -3.56
N ALA A 563 36.73 -10.59 -2.93
CA ALA A 563 35.76 -11.52 -2.38
C ALA A 563 34.88 -12.14 -3.47
N THR A 564 34.59 -13.46 -3.36
CA THR A 564 33.61 -14.10 -4.23
C THR A 564 32.22 -13.89 -3.65
N VAL A 565 31.32 -13.30 -4.46
CA VAL A 565 29.93 -13.05 -4.12
C VAL A 565 29.06 -13.95 -4.97
N ASN A 566 28.20 -14.71 -4.34
CA ASN A 566 27.18 -15.50 -5.02
C ASN A 566 25.89 -14.68 -5.13
N PHE A 567 25.26 -14.72 -6.31
CA PHE A 567 23.94 -14.14 -6.44
C PHE A 567 22.92 -14.99 -5.69
N ASP A 568 22.26 -14.37 -4.74
CA ASP A 568 21.18 -14.98 -3.98
C ASP A 568 19.84 -14.83 -4.71
N ARG A 569 18.77 -15.31 -4.09
CA ARG A 569 17.43 -15.49 -4.67
C ARG A 569 16.68 -14.21 -5.04
N HIS A 570 17.19 -13.03 -4.73
CA HIS A 570 16.62 -11.73 -5.06
C HIS A 570 17.63 -10.87 -5.77
N VAL A 571 17.25 -10.44 -6.95
CA VAL A 571 18.00 -9.43 -7.71
C VAL A 571 16.99 -8.42 -8.22
N SER A 572 17.28 -7.15 -8.04
CA SER A 572 16.60 -6.03 -8.70
C SER A 572 17.62 -5.22 -9.46
N MET A 573 17.23 -4.63 -10.59
CA MET A 573 18.17 -3.86 -11.43
C MET A 573 17.54 -2.59 -11.95
N ILE A 574 18.38 -1.54 -12.04
CA ILE A 574 18.07 -0.31 -12.77
C ILE A 574 19.29 0.15 -13.57
N GLU A 575 19.06 0.85 -14.66
CA GLU A 575 20.08 1.64 -15.36
C GLU A 575 20.02 3.09 -14.87
N ASP A 576 21.16 3.67 -14.52
CA ASP A 576 21.23 5.06 -14.11
C ASP A 576 21.49 6.02 -15.30
N ALA A 577 21.43 7.33 -15.04
CA ALA A 577 21.61 8.34 -16.10
C ALA A 577 22.96 8.28 -16.80
N ARG A 578 23.97 7.62 -16.20
CA ARG A 578 25.31 7.39 -16.81
C ARG A 578 25.41 6.07 -17.56
N GLY A 579 24.35 5.26 -17.58
CA GLY A 579 24.33 3.95 -18.23
C GLY A 579 24.99 2.84 -17.41
N ARG A 580 25.15 3.02 -16.09
CA ARG A 580 25.59 2.01 -15.16
C ARG A 580 24.39 1.17 -14.73
N ILE A 581 24.57 -0.13 -14.57
CA ILE A 581 23.53 -0.99 -13.99
C ILE A 581 23.78 -1.10 -12.48
N TRP A 582 22.80 -0.70 -11.69
CA TRP A 582 22.75 -0.93 -10.25
C TRP A 582 22.01 -2.22 -9.98
N VAL A 583 22.59 -3.06 -9.13
CA VAL A 583 22.12 -4.41 -8.82
C VAL A 583 21.84 -4.50 -7.34
N GLY A 584 20.58 -4.60 -6.97
CA GLY A 584 20.14 -4.85 -5.60
C GLY A 584 19.98 -6.35 -5.34
N THR A 585 20.47 -6.80 -4.19
CA THR A 585 20.48 -8.21 -3.79
C THR A 585 19.96 -8.38 -2.36
N THR A 586 20.03 -9.58 -1.79
CA THR A 586 19.77 -9.81 -0.36
C THR A 586 20.94 -9.38 0.55
N SER A 587 22.04 -8.93 -0.04
CA SER A 587 23.29 -8.56 0.64
C SER A 587 23.80 -7.18 0.19
N GLY A 588 22.87 -6.27 -0.06
CA GLY A 588 23.17 -4.89 -0.43
C GLY A 588 23.22 -4.62 -1.93
N VAL A 589 23.93 -3.58 -2.30
CA VAL A 589 23.90 -2.98 -3.65
C VAL A 589 25.25 -3.10 -4.34
N TYR A 590 25.20 -3.45 -5.63
CA TYR A 590 26.36 -3.60 -6.51
C TYR A 590 26.20 -2.76 -7.78
N GLU A 591 27.29 -2.57 -8.52
CA GLU A 591 27.33 -1.77 -9.75
C GLU A 591 28.06 -2.50 -10.88
N ILE A 592 27.44 -2.50 -12.07
CA ILE A 592 28.08 -2.85 -13.33
C ILE A 592 28.34 -1.52 -14.07
N THR A 593 29.57 -1.05 -14.02
CA THR A 593 29.92 0.30 -14.52
C THR A 593 29.81 0.43 -16.04
N ASN A 594 30.11 -0.63 -16.80
CA ASN A 594 30.02 -0.65 -18.26
C ASN A 594 29.34 -1.95 -18.73
N PRO A 595 28.01 -1.92 -18.92
CA PRO A 595 27.26 -3.12 -19.28
C PRO A 595 27.75 -3.82 -20.55
N ALA A 596 28.05 -3.06 -21.62
CA ALA A 596 28.50 -3.65 -22.89
C ALA A 596 29.86 -4.34 -22.76
N ALA A 597 30.82 -3.75 -22.06
CA ALA A 597 32.12 -4.37 -21.80
C ALA A 597 32.03 -5.54 -20.79
N SER A 598 30.91 -5.64 -20.06
CA SER A 598 30.66 -6.68 -19.06
C SER A 598 30.01 -7.95 -19.63
N VAL A 599 29.69 -7.99 -20.93
CA VAL A 599 29.25 -9.22 -21.60
C VAL A 599 30.45 -10.14 -21.81
N ASN A 600 31.05 -10.56 -20.71
CA ASN A 600 32.30 -11.34 -20.70
C ASN A 600 32.45 -12.04 -19.33
N PRO A 601 32.86 -13.33 -19.28
CA PRO A 601 32.92 -14.12 -18.04
C PRO A 601 33.90 -13.61 -16.97
N THR A 602 34.83 -12.73 -17.34
CA THR A 602 35.85 -12.16 -16.43
C THR A 602 35.50 -10.77 -15.96
N ALA A 603 34.31 -10.26 -16.30
CA ALA A 603 33.85 -8.96 -15.86
C ALA A 603 33.78 -8.89 -14.33
N ARG A 604 34.13 -7.72 -13.79
CA ARG A 604 34.02 -7.43 -12.35
C ARG A 604 32.78 -6.63 -12.09
N ILE A 605 32.14 -6.93 -10.98
CA ILE A 605 30.99 -6.19 -10.45
C ILE A 605 31.43 -5.60 -9.10
N SER A 606 31.23 -4.33 -8.90
CA SER A 606 31.72 -3.63 -7.69
C SER A 606 30.62 -3.52 -6.63
N ARG A 607 30.98 -3.71 -5.36
CA ARG A 607 30.13 -3.37 -4.22
C ARG A 607 30.20 -1.88 -3.95
N ILE A 608 29.08 -1.23 -3.73
CA ILE A 608 29.03 0.19 -3.37
C ILE A 608 29.43 0.37 -1.92
N LYS A 609 30.33 1.35 -1.64
CA LYS A 609 30.86 1.61 -0.32
C LYS A 609 30.44 2.99 0.18
N VAL A 610 30.04 3.06 1.45
CA VAL A 610 29.69 4.30 2.18
C VAL A 610 30.78 4.58 3.19
N PRO A 611 31.52 5.69 3.08
CA PRO A 611 32.52 6.10 4.06
C PRO A 611 31.89 6.33 5.44
N ARG A 612 32.55 5.87 6.52
CA ARG A 612 32.02 6.02 7.89
C ARG A 612 32.02 7.46 8.41
N ASN A 613 32.86 8.31 7.87
CA ASN A 613 33.03 9.72 8.31
C ASN A 613 33.29 9.89 9.82
N ASP A 614 33.88 8.88 10.45
CA ASP A 614 34.23 8.81 11.89
C ASP A 614 35.70 9.16 12.17
N GLY A 615 36.40 9.72 11.17
CA GLY A 615 37.85 10.04 11.22
C GLY A 615 38.72 8.84 10.85
N THR A 616 38.15 7.68 10.52
CA THR A 616 38.87 6.53 9.95
C THR A 616 38.74 6.52 8.42
N ASN A 617 39.57 5.73 7.75
CA ASN A 617 39.43 5.47 6.31
C ASN A 617 38.58 4.23 6.01
N TYR A 618 37.74 3.81 6.96
CA TYR A 618 36.87 2.66 6.77
C TYR A 618 35.57 3.06 6.07
N ALA A 619 35.01 2.12 5.32
CA ALA A 619 33.70 2.23 4.67
C ALA A 619 32.92 0.96 4.89
N ASP A 620 31.61 1.08 5.01
CA ASP A 620 30.67 -0.04 5.04
C ASP A 620 30.13 -0.29 3.63
N TYR A 621 29.66 -1.48 3.35
CA TYR A 621 28.96 -1.73 2.11
C TYR A 621 27.51 -1.21 2.19
N LEU A 622 27.06 -0.56 1.12
CA LEU A 622 25.73 0.04 1.08
C LEU A 622 24.65 -1.02 1.30
N LEU A 623 23.88 -0.86 2.37
CA LEU A 623 22.73 -1.70 2.76
C LEU A 623 23.06 -3.21 2.79
N GLU A 624 24.25 -3.59 3.29
CA GLU A 624 24.76 -4.96 3.30
C GLU A 624 23.83 -5.99 3.97
N SER A 625 23.04 -5.54 4.96
CA SER A 625 22.11 -6.38 5.71
C SER A 625 20.68 -6.36 5.20
N ASP A 626 20.39 -5.57 4.16
CA ASP A 626 19.04 -5.37 3.63
C ASP A 626 18.83 -6.15 2.33
N GLN A 627 17.64 -6.73 2.21
CA GLN A 627 17.15 -7.25 0.93
C GLN A 627 16.58 -6.09 0.09
N ILE A 628 17.13 -5.89 -1.09
CA ILE A 628 16.74 -4.81 -2.00
C ILE A 628 15.66 -5.30 -2.96
N ASN A 629 14.44 -4.83 -2.79
CA ASN A 629 13.31 -5.25 -3.61
C ASN A 629 13.20 -4.49 -4.93
N ALA A 630 13.42 -3.19 -4.91
CA ALA A 630 13.34 -2.34 -6.09
C ALA A 630 14.22 -1.09 -5.93
N MET A 631 14.57 -0.49 -7.05
CA MET A 631 15.28 0.78 -7.10
C MET A 631 14.70 1.67 -8.19
N ALA A 632 14.83 2.99 -8.04
CA ALA A 632 14.51 3.97 -9.08
C ALA A 632 15.51 5.12 -9.07
N VAL A 633 15.72 5.72 -10.24
CA VAL A 633 16.60 6.87 -10.41
C VAL A 633 15.76 8.13 -10.44
N ASP A 634 16.12 9.13 -9.66
CA ASP A 634 15.48 10.44 -9.71
C ASP A 634 16.14 11.39 -10.74
N PRO A 635 15.56 12.54 -11.05
CA PRO A 635 16.11 13.48 -12.02
C PRO A 635 17.54 13.96 -11.75
N SER A 636 18.03 13.89 -10.50
CA SER A 636 19.43 14.21 -10.13
C SER A 636 20.35 12.99 -10.12
N ASN A 637 19.94 11.89 -10.75
CA ASN A 637 20.67 10.63 -10.76
C ASN A 637 20.92 10.01 -9.37
N ARG A 638 20.20 10.46 -8.32
CA ARG A 638 20.20 9.80 -7.00
C ARG A 638 19.35 8.54 -7.09
N LYS A 639 19.50 7.62 -6.15
CA LYS A 639 18.77 6.34 -6.18
C LYS A 639 17.87 6.22 -4.96
N TRP A 640 16.59 6.03 -5.22
CA TRP A 640 15.65 5.53 -4.24
C TRP A 640 15.73 4.00 -4.21
N ILE A 641 15.91 3.45 -3.01
CA ILE A 641 16.12 2.03 -2.78
C ILE A 641 15.06 1.53 -1.83
N ALA A 642 14.23 0.61 -2.31
CA ALA A 642 13.16 -0.04 -1.55
C ALA A 642 13.65 -1.37 -0.98
N THR A 643 13.36 -1.62 0.31
CA THR A 643 13.82 -2.81 1.05
C THR A 643 12.67 -3.68 1.53
N GLU A 644 12.97 -4.91 1.94
CA GLU A 644 12.01 -5.85 2.49
C GLU A 644 11.57 -5.51 3.92
N ALA A 645 12.46 -4.91 4.73
CA ALA A 645 12.19 -4.74 6.16
C ALA A 645 12.56 -3.37 6.74
N SER A 646 13.32 -2.56 6.00
CA SER A 646 13.90 -1.31 6.50
C SER A 646 13.31 -0.05 5.84
N GLY A 647 12.19 -0.19 5.10
CA GLY A 647 11.57 0.94 4.40
C GLY A 647 12.32 1.35 3.14
N VAL A 648 12.55 2.64 2.95
CA VAL A 648 13.15 3.22 1.75
C VAL A 648 14.31 4.15 2.07
N TYR A 649 15.33 4.11 1.23
CA TYR A 649 16.52 4.98 1.31
C TYR A 649 16.65 5.83 0.05
N LEU A 650 17.06 7.09 0.22
CA LEU A 650 17.58 7.92 -0.85
C LEU A 650 19.09 8.02 -0.68
N VAL A 651 19.83 7.63 -1.70
CA VAL A 651 21.29 7.70 -1.69
C VAL A 651 21.79 8.62 -2.80
N SER A 652 22.99 9.13 -2.61
CA SER A 652 23.69 9.97 -3.58
C SER A 652 23.86 9.30 -4.94
N GLU A 653 24.22 10.07 -5.94
CA GLU A 653 24.43 9.59 -7.31
C GLU A 653 25.38 8.38 -7.40
N ASN A 654 26.39 8.31 -6.56
CA ASN A 654 27.35 7.21 -6.51
C ASN A 654 27.10 6.23 -5.36
N GLY A 655 26.06 6.46 -4.52
CA GLY A 655 25.73 5.62 -3.37
C GLY A 655 26.69 5.73 -2.19
N ASP A 656 27.61 6.70 -2.22
CA ASP A 656 28.60 6.91 -1.18
C ASP A 656 28.05 7.69 0.05
N LYS A 657 26.78 8.11 -0.02
CA LYS A 657 26.08 8.82 1.05
C LYS A 657 24.61 8.43 1.08
N ILE A 658 24.08 8.11 2.26
CA ILE A 658 22.64 8.04 2.53
C ILE A 658 22.16 9.48 2.79
N ILE A 659 21.19 9.94 2.00
CA ILE A 659 20.61 11.29 2.06
C ILE A 659 19.37 11.28 2.96
N GLU A 660 18.46 10.32 2.73
CA GLU A 660 17.21 10.15 3.48
C GLU A 660 16.98 8.66 3.79
N HIS A 661 16.31 8.41 4.88
CA HIS A 661 15.79 7.10 5.25
C HIS A 661 14.41 7.24 5.86
N PHE A 662 13.42 6.58 5.27
CA PHE A 662 12.04 6.58 5.73
C PHE A 662 11.58 5.15 6.09
N ASP A 663 11.01 5.03 7.28
CA ASP A 663 10.38 3.82 7.78
C ASP A 663 9.04 4.16 8.45
N VAL A 664 8.32 3.15 8.96
CA VAL A 664 7.02 3.33 9.63
C VAL A 664 7.09 4.14 10.93
N ASN A 665 8.29 4.37 11.51
CA ASN A 665 8.45 5.09 12.75
C ASN A 665 8.72 6.58 12.54
N ASN A 666 9.27 6.96 11.38
CA ASN A 666 9.69 8.33 11.09
C ASN A 666 8.94 8.96 9.91
N SER A 667 8.01 8.24 9.29
CA SER A 667 7.25 8.70 8.13
C SER A 667 5.85 8.06 8.08
N PRO A 668 4.92 8.58 7.26
CA PRO A 668 3.62 7.97 7.00
C PRO A 668 3.67 6.66 6.20
N LEU A 669 4.84 6.08 5.95
CA LEU A 669 5.00 4.84 5.19
C LEU A 669 4.14 3.73 5.81
N PRO A 670 3.22 3.09 5.05
CA PRO A 670 2.27 2.13 5.64
C PRO A 670 2.92 0.79 5.98
N SER A 671 4.09 0.48 5.42
CA SER A 671 4.85 -0.74 5.70
C SER A 671 6.33 -0.54 5.39
N ASN A 672 7.21 -1.17 6.20
CA ASN A 672 8.64 -1.24 5.90
C ASN A 672 8.96 -2.20 4.73
N ALA A 673 8.04 -3.13 4.43
CA ALA A 673 8.14 -3.96 3.23
C ALA A 673 7.67 -3.15 2.02
N VAL A 674 8.63 -2.62 1.25
CA VAL A 674 8.39 -1.84 0.04
C VAL A 674 8.84 -2.65 -1.17
N TYR A 675 7.92 -2.91 -2.09
CA TYR A 675 8.13 -3.84 -3.21
C TYR A 675 8.45 -3.17 -4.53
N SER A 676 8.00 -1.93 -4.70
CA SER A 676 8.22 -1.19 -5.93
C SER A 676 8.42 0.30 -5.65
N VAL A 677 9.18 0.96 -6.50
CA VAL A 677 9.42 2.40 -6.45
C VAL A 677 9.44 2.96 -7.86
N TYR A 678 8.78 4.11 -8.05
CA TYR A 678 8.76 4.85 -9.29
C TYR A 678 9.03 6.33 -9.01
N CYS A 679 10.01 6.92 -9.69
CA CYS A 679 10.26 8.35 -9.71
C CYS A 679 9.69 8.94 -11.00
N ASP A 680 8.85 9.98 -10.87
CA ASP A 680 8.37 10.72 -12.03
C ASP A 680 9.52 11.52 -12.64
N PRO A 681 9.94 11.22 -13.87
CA PRO A 681 11.07 11.90 -14.49
C PRO A 681 10.74 13.33 -14.95
N GLU A 682 9.46 13.69 -15.08
CA GLU A 682 8.99 15.01 -15.49
C GLU A 682 8.76 15.95 -14.28
N GLY A 683 8.64 15.38 -13.08
CA GLY A 683 8.31 16.08 -11.85
C GLY A 683 9.24 15.75 -10.69
N ASN A 684 8.70 15.82 -9.48
CA ASN A 684 9.42 15.51 -8.26
C ASN A 684 8.63 14.51 -7.37
N MET A 685 7.68 13.79 -7.96
CA MET A 685 6.92 12.78 -7.22
C MET A 685 7.64 11.44 -7.24
N VAL A 686 7.69 10.82 -6.07
CA VAL A 686 8.19 9.44 -5.89
C VAL A 686 7.06 8.60 -5.33
N TYR A 687 6.76 7.48 -5.96
CA TYR A 687 5.72 6.55 -5.57
C TYR A 687 6.35 5.29 -4.97
N PHE A 688 5.83 4.86 -3.84
CA PHE A 688 6.26 3.64 -3.15
C PHE A 688 5.10 2.66 -3.07
N GLY A 689 5.26 1.51 -3.73
CA GLY A 689 4.34 0.40 -3.63
C GLY A 689 4.76 -0.52 -2.48
N THR A 690 3.90 -0.65 -1.49
CA THR A 690 4.19 -1.37 -0.25
C THR A 690 3.34 -2.63 -0.09
N ALA A 691 3.65 -3.46 0.89
CA ALA A 691 2.82 -4.58 1.29
C ALA A 691 1.39 -4.15 1.69
N GLN A 692 1.18 -2.84 1.95
CA GLN A 692 -0.07 -2.31 2.48
C GLN A 692 -0.55 -1.06 1.72
N GLY A 693 -0.34 -1.04 0.41
CA GLY A 693 -0.85 -0.03 -0.48
C GLY A 693 0.20 0.89 -1.08
N LEU A 694 -0.29 1.96 -1.68
CA LEU A 694 0.48 2.96 -2.39
C LEU A 694 0.60 4.24 -1.56
N ILE A 695 1.79 4.80 -1.52
CA ILE A 695 2.06 6.13 -0.97
C ILE A 695 2.97 6.89 -1.92
N SER A 696 2.84 8.21 -2.00
CA SER A 696 3.79 9.04 -2.72
C SER A 696 4.41 10.11 -1.82
N TYR A 697 5.59 10.53 -2.21
CA TYR A 697 6.41 11.53 -1.54
C TYR A 697 6.85 12.60 -2.54
N ARG A 698 6.80 13.85 -2.15
CA ARG A 698 7.31 14.94 -2.98
C ARG A 698 8.77 15.20 -2.65
N GLY A 699 9.63 14.71 -3.54
CA GLY A 699 11.07 14.79 -3.40
C GLY A 699 11.66 16.18 -3.66
N THR A 700 12.97 16.27 -3.47
CA THR A 700 13.77 17.50 -3.61
C THR A 700 14.44 17.67 -4.97
N SER A 701 14.14 16.81 -5.96
CA SER A 701 14.75 16.79 -7.28
C SER A 701 13.70 16.93 -8.37
N SER A 702 14.00 17.70 -9.40
CA SER A 702 13.22 17.78 -10.65
C SER A 702 14.16 17.90 -11.84
N PRO A 703 13.70 17.66 -13.09
CA PRO A 703 14.53 17.85 -14.26
C PRO A 703 15.12 19.26 -14.33
N GLY A 704 16.42 19.36 -14.68
CA GLY A 704 17.07 20.63 -14.96
C GLY A 704 16.50 21.27 -16.22
N LYS A 705 16.42 22.61 -16.23
CA LYS A 705 16.03 23.40 -17.40
C LYS A 705 17.24 23.82 -18.22
N ASP A 706 17.00 24.27 -19.46
CA ASP A 706 18.04 24.75 -20.35
C ASP A 706 18.54 26.16 -19.99
N ASP A 707 17.68 26.92 -19.30
CA ASP A 707 17.97 28.29 -18.86
C ASP A 707 17.20 28.67 -17.58
N TYR A 708 17.34 29.91 -17.11
CA TYR A 708 16.69 30.41 -15.88
C TYR A 708 15.40 31.21 -16.14
N SER A 709 14.83 31.16 -17.33
CA SER A 709 13.67 31.99 -17.70
C SER A 709 12.39 31.63 -16.92
N GLU A 710 12.28 30.40 -16.44
CA GLU A 710 11.10 29.86 -15.74
C GLU A 710 11.33 29.67 -14.22
N VAL A 711 12.35 30.31 -13.65
CA VAL A 711 12.67 30.14 -12.21
C VAL A 711 11.65 30.89 -11.36
N TYR A 712 11.06 30.17 -10.42
CA TYR A 712 10.20 30.72 -9.37
C TYR A 712 10.41 30.02 -8.03
N ALA A 713 9.92 30.66 -6.95
CA ALA A 713 9.96 30.09 -5.62
C ALA A 713 8.55 29.91 -5.04
N TYR A 714 8.35 28.85 -4.26
CA TYR A 714 7.12 28.59 -3.52
C TYR A 714 7.39 27.95 -2.16
N PRO A 715 6.48 28.20 -1.14
CA PRO A 715 5.44 29.22 -1.17
C PRO A 715 6.04 30.62 -1.25
N ASN A 716 5.35 31.53 -1.93
CA ASN A 716 5.78 32.92 -2.02
C ASN A 716 4.54 33.82 -2.10
N PRO A 717 4.19 34.55 -1.01
CA PRO A 717 4.97 34.77 0.21
C PRO A 717 5.03 33.54 1.14
N VAL A 718 6.13 33.43 1.88
CA VAL A 718 6.29 32.51 3.01
C VAL A 718 5.59 33.13 4.22
N ARG A 719 4.56 32.47 4.74
CA ARG A 719 3.74 32.98 5.85
C ARG A 719 4.32 32.60 7.21
N PRO A 720 3.91 33.28 8.34
CA PRO A 720 4.44 33.00 9.67
C PRO A 720 4.23 31.56 10.16
N ASP A 721 3.12 30.95 9.76
CA ASP A 721 2.69 29.59 10.11
C ASP A 721 3.33 28.49 9.22
N TYR A 722 4.05 28.88 8.18
CA TYR A 722 4.72 27.93 7.30
C TYR A 722 6.14 27.60 7.78
N HIS A 723 6.40 26.34 8.11
CA HIS A 723 7.69 25.82 8.57
C HIS A 723 8.30 24.75 7.66
N GLY A 724 7.69 24.52 6.49
CA GLY A 724 8.20 23.59 5.48
C GLY A 724 9.33 24.18 4.62
N TRP A 725 9.77 23.41 3.62
CA TRP A 725 10.80 23.81 2.67
C TRP A 725 10.31 24.90 1.71
N ILE A 726 11.05 25.99 1.62
CA ILE A 726 10.92 27.00 0.57
C ILE A 726 11.67 26.46 -0.64
N THR A 727 10.97 26.22 -1.71
CA THR A 727 11.53 25.58 -2.92
C THR A 727 11.70 26.58 -4.03
N VAL A 728 12.89 26.59 -4.61
CA VAL A 728 13.20 27.29 -5.87
C VAL A 728 13.24 26.22 -6.97
N THR A 729 12.46 26.39 -8.01
CA THR A 729 12.37 25.44 -9.13
C THR A 729 12.55 26.14 -10.48
N GLY A 730 12.73 25.35 -11.55
CA GLY A 730 13.03 25.89 -12.88
C GLY A 730 14.50 26.23 -13.10
N LEU A 731 15.39 25.70 -12.23
CA LEU A 731 16.83 25.90 -12.33
C LEU A 731 17.45 24.99 -13.42
N MET A 732 18.63 25.37 -13.87
CA MET A 732 19.49 24.46 -14.62
C MET A 732 20.10 23.42 -13.68
N GLU A 733 20.46 22.26 -14.22
CA GLU A 733 21.07 21.20 -13.43
C GLU A 733 22.38 21.65 -12.79
N ASN A 734 22.61 21.26 -11.52
CA ASN A 734 23.82 21.54 -10.76
C ASN A 734 24.19 23.02 -10.64
N SER A 735 23.23 23.94 -10.69
CA SER A 735 23.42 25.38 -10.53
C SER A 735 23.92 25.72 -9.14
N LEU A 736 24.92 26.58 -9.03
CA LEU A 736 25.28 27.21 -7.76
C LEU A 736 24.20 28.27 -7.42
N VAL A 737 23.48 28.03 -6.31
CA VAL A 737 22.39 28.90 -5.85
C VAL A 737 22.81 29.61 -4.56
N LYS A 738 22.51 30.92 -4.49
CA LYS A 738 22.69 31.73 -3.27
C LYS A 738 21.41 32.48 -2.97
N ILE A 739 21.02 32.50 -1.70
CA ILE A 739 19.91 33.29 -1.19
C ILE A 739 20.46 34.39 -0.29
N ALA A 740 20.23 35.65 -0.65
CA ALA A 740 20.78 36.81 0.04
C ALA A 740 19.73 37.91 0.26
N ASP A 741 19.95 38.78 1.25
CA ASP A 741 19.14 39.99 1.45
C ASP A 741 19.49 41.10 0.45
N ALA A 742 18.80 42.22 0.53
CA ALA A 742 19.05 43.40 -0.32
C ALA A 742 20.41 44.05 -0.08
N ALA A 743 21.09 43.74 1.04
CA ALA A 743 22.46 44.23 1.33
C ALA A 743 23.55 43.27 0.80
N GLY A 744 23.19 42.12 0.25
CA GLY A 744 24.09 41.10 -0.27
C GLY A 744 24.59 40.11 0.79
N ASN A 745 24.02 40.11 1.99
CA ASN A 745 24.34 39.09 2.99
C ASN A 745 23.74 37.75 2.58
N VAL A 746 24.57 36.72 2.42
CA VAL A 746 24.15 35.37 2.05
C VAL A 746 23.66 34.63 3.28
N PHE A 747 22.43 34.13 3.22
CA PHE A 747 21.79 33.35 4.28
C PHE A 747 21.87 31.86 4.03
N HIS A 748 21.78 31.44 2.77
CA HIS A 748 21.86 30.05 2.38
C HIS A 748 22.47 29.89 0.99
N GLN A 749 23.25 28.82 0.78
CA GLN A 749 23.85 28.53 -0.51
C GLN A 749 24.12 27.06 -0.70
N GLY A 750 24.09 26.60 -1.94
CA GLY A 750 24.35 25.23 -2.33
C GLY A 750 24.19 25.00 -3.82
N ARG A 751 24.15 23.76 -4.24
CA ARG A 751 23.87 23.38 -5.63
C ARG A 751 22.44 22.87 -5.78
N SER A 752 21.85 23.12 -6.95
CA SER A 752 20.54 22.59 -7.27
C SER A 752 20.62 21.07 -7.47
N GLU A 753 19.56 20.40 -7.02
CA GLU A 753 19.31 18.99 -7.27
C GLU A 753 18.43 18.89 -8.55
N GLY A 754 19.10 18.67 -9.69
CA GLY A 754 18.49 18.90 -10.98
C GLY A 754 18.03 20.36 -11.11
N GLY A 755 16.72 20.54 -11.37
CA GLY A 755 16.08 21.85 -11.50
C GLY A 755 15.58 22.48 -10.21
N MET A 756 15.90 21.93 -9.01
CA MET A 756 15.34 22.37 -7.72
C MET A 756 16.44 22.73 -6.71
N PHE A 757 16.09 23.69 -5.84
CA PHE A 757 16.88 24.03 -4.65
C PHE A 757 15.95 24.32 -3.49
N THR A 758 16.24 23.79 -2.31
CA THR A 758 15.39 23.93 -1.12
C THR A 758 16.08 24.74 -0.03
N TRP A 759 15.30 25.53 0.71
CA TRP A 759 15.74 26.35 1.83
C TRP A 759 14.73 26.27 2.98
N ASP A 760 15.20 26.04 4.19
CA ASP A 760 14.37 25.96 5.40
C ASP A 760 13.91 27.33 5.96
N GLY A 761 14.28 28.41 5.31
CA GLY A 761 13.99 29.75 5.78
C GLY A 761 14.85 30.22 6.96
N CYS A 762 15.97 29.51 7.24
CA CYS A 762 16.88 29.82 8.32
C CYS A 762 18.21 30.37 7.80
N ASN A 763 18.96 31.05 8.70
CA ASN A 763 20.34 31.46 8.44
C ASN A 763 21.31 30.31 8.76
N ALA A 764 22.60 30.52 8.56
CA ALA A 764 23.64 29.54 8.85
C ALA A 764 23.75 29.11 10.33
N SER A 765 23.12 29.85 11.24
CA SER A 765 23.01 29.49 12.67
C SER A 765 21.73 28.69 13.01
N GLY A 766 20.89 28.39 12.02
CA GLY A 766 19.62 27.69 12.22
C GLY A 766 18.47 28.60 12.73
N GLU A 767 18.66 29.93 12.72
CA GLU A 767 17.64 30.86 13.16
C GLU A 767 16.76 31.28 11.98
N ARG A 768 15.43 31.35 12.19
CA ARG A 768 14.47 31.85 11.21
C ARG A 768 14.83 33.27 10.77
N VAL A 769 14.87 33.49 9.46
CA VAL A 769 15.18 34.81 8.90
C VAL A 769 14.00 35.78 9.15
N ARG A 770 14.30 37.08 9.23
CA ARG A 770 13.30 38.14 9.47
C ARG A 770 12.42 38.39 8.24
N SER A 771 11.24 39.00 8.47
CA SER A 771 10.40 39.47 7.37
C SER A 771 11.19 40.37 6.41
N GLY A 772 11.11 40.09 5.12
CA GLY A 772 11.85 40.80 4.10
C GLY A 772 11.81 40.11 2.74
N VAL A 773 12.42 40.74 1.75
CA VAL A 773 12.62 40.19 0.41
C VAL A 773 14.01 39.61 0.30
N TYR A 774 14.11 38.34 -0.03
CA TYR A 774 15.34 37.61 -0.27
C TYR A 774 15.48 37.35 -1.77
N PHE A 775 16.68 37.63 -2.29
CA PHE A 775 17.00 37.45 -3.70
C PHE A 775 17.68 36.10 -3.90
N VAL A 776 17.25 35.41 -4.93
CA VAL A 776 17.83 34.13 -5.36
C VAL A 776 18.75 34.41 -6.54
N PHE A 777 20.01 34.10 -6.40
CA PHE A 777 21.02 34.14 -7.43
C PHE A 777 21.33 32.71 -7.89
N ALA A 778 21.50 32.52 -9.19
CA ALA A 778 21.92 31.24 -9.75
C ALA A 778 22.99 31.42 -10.83
N SER A 779 23.95 30.48 -10.90
CA SER A 779 24.96 30.42 -11.96
C SER A 779 25.42 29.00 -12.24
N GLN A 780 25.91 28.76 -13.48
CA GLN A 780 26.49 27.48 -13.89
C GLN A 780 28.01 27.39 -13.62
N SER A 781 28.70 28.55 -13.46
CA SER A 781 30.14 28.58 -13.28
C SER A 781 30.56 28.72 -11.82
N GLU A 782 31.62 28.02 -11.42
CA GLU A 782 32.23 28.12 -10.08
C GLU A 782 32.94 29.47 -9.84
N ASP A 783 33.40 30.12 -10.90
CA ASP A 783 34.17 31.37 -10.84
C ASP A 783 33.35 32.66 -10.73
N GLY A 784 32.02 32.54 -10.47
CA GLY A 784 31.11 33.68 -10.28
C GLY A 784 30.91 34.55 -11.54
N GLY A 785 31.21 34.03 -12.72
CA GLY A 785 30.91 34.69 -14.00
C GLY A 785 29.40 34.82 -14.21
N SER A 786 28.88 36.06 -14.10
CA SER A 786 27.48 36.45 -14.31
C SER A 786 26.45 35.75 -13.42
N GLU A 787 26.60 35.78 -12.09
CA GLU A 787 25.49 35.50 -11.18
C GLU A 787 24.36 36.51 -11.49
N SER A 788 23.15 36.02 -11.79
CA SER A 788 21.99 36.86 -11.99
C SER A 788 20.93 36.56 -10.96
N VAL A 789 20.16 37.58 -10.57
CA VAL A 789 18.94 37.39 -9.78
C VAL A 789 17.92 36.69 -10.66
N VAL A 790 17.59 35.44 -10.33
CA VAL A 790 16.66 34.63 -11.10
C VAL A 790 15.23 34.71 -10.54
N THR A 791 15.07 34.89 -9.22
CA THR A 791 13.76 35.12 -8.58
C THR A 791 13.91 35.78 -7.19
N LYS A 792 12.79 36.02 -6.52
CA LYS A 792 12.72 36.64 -5.18
C LYS A 792 11.78 35.84 -4.29
N ILE A 793 12.07 35.83 -2.99
CA ILE A 793 11.27 35.20 -1.95
C ILE A 793 10.82 36.28 -0.95
N LEU A 794 9.52 36.45 -0.75
CA LEU A 794 8.97 37.30 0.30
C LEU A 794 8.69 36.45 1.54
N VAL A 795 9.40 36.77 2.63
CA VAL A 795 9.16 36.15 3.94
C VAL A 795 8.38 37.13 4.82
N VAL A 796 7.32 36.65 5.46
CA VAL A 796 6.47 37.36 6.41
C VAL A 796 6.46 36.57 7.71
N ASN A 797 6.84 37.19 8.83
CA ASN A 797 6.86 36.59 10.18
C ASN A 797 5.87 37.32 11.10
#